data_6a281750d9a75f084ae2aa1d15dbceff
#
_entry.id   6a281750d9a75f084ae2aa1d15dbceff
#
_cell.length_a   1.000
_cell.length_b   1.000
_cell.length_c   1.000
_cell.angle_alpha   90.00
_cell.angle_beta   90.00
_cell.angle_gamma   90.00
#
_symmetry.space_group_name_H-M   'P 1'
#
loop_
_entity.id
_entity.type
_entity.pdbx_description
1 polymer ?
#
loop_
_entity_poly.entity_id
_entity_poly.type
_entity_poly.pdbx_seq_one_letter_code
_entity_poly.pdbx_strand_id
1 'polypeptide(L)'
;MSDLLESALNPQSVAVIGASENIHKIGGRPIHYMRKHGFGGRIYPINPARKEVQGLKSYASLAALPEAPDLAMVIVGGDKAVDAVAQCAAFGVKSAVVVASGFGETGEAGRAVQHAMVATARAAGMRLYGPNTQGLANFGTGAIAGFSTMFVEVPPADGPVGIVSQSGGMSAMAYGLLRGRGLGVRHVHATGNEADITVSDLAWAVAHDLDVKLLLLYLENIANPELLARTAAYARERDLPIIAVKAGRSESGQKAASSHTGSLANEDRTVDAFFRHHGIWRVRDPHAQALAAEAYLKGWRPEGRRLVIISNSGASCVMGADASEEFGLPLAELAPATRADVASRLPGFATAVNPIDITAALLSNSGLFGDVLPAVAQDPAADLFFINIPVAGAGYDVEAFARDTAAFERSTGKPVVVAAWQESVAAPFKAQGIPTYVNENDALGTLAQLASHTALMRQAIVPWPAGTSPALPPGTGQFLNEAQSLAVLAAAGVPVVAHRLCRSAKEAGDAMAAVGAPAVVKACSGDVPHKSEHGLVALNVGTAAEAAALFDRQWATLAELGAAQEGVIVAAMRRGQHEFMVGARIDPVFGPVVVVGDGGKYVEALKDVAVLVPPFAAADVTAALRTLRIAPLLEGVRGDPPLDIDALAEVVVAVGKLIVGAGGAIASIDVNPVLVAARGQGAVVLDALIERGG
;
A
#
# COMPACT_ATOMS: atom_id res chain seq x y z
N MET A 1 5.80 -19.78 12.67
CA MET A 1 4.64 -19.13 13.34
C MET A 1 4.79 -19.38 14.84
N SER A 2 4.50 -18.43 15.72
CA SER A 2 4.50 -18.78 17.14
C SER A 2 3.28 -19.66 17.42
N ASP A 3 3.44 -20.71 18.21
CA ASP A 3 2.34 -21.63 18.60
C ASP A 3 1.14 -20.88 19.20
N LEU A 4 1.36 -19.66 19.70
CA LEU A 4 0.34 -18.80 20.29
C LEU A 4 -0.62 -18.17 19.28
N LEU A 5 -0.15 -17.77 18.08
CA LEU A 5 -1.02 -17.29 17.01
C LEU A 5 -1.83 -18.44 16.41
N GLU A 6 -1.20 -19.59 16.21
CA GLU A 6 -1.86 -20.80 15.74
C GLU A 6 -2.98 -21.22 16.68
N SER A 7 -2.74 -21.19 18.00
CA SER A 7 -3.75 -21.55 19.02
C SER A 7 -4.98 -20.63 19.01
N ALA A 8 -4.87 -19.40 18.51
CA ALA A 8 -6.00 -18.49 18.38
C ALA A 8 -6.79 -18.68 17.08
N LEU A 9 -6.10 -19.03 15.98
CA LEU A 9 -6.73 -19.23 14.67
C LEU A 9 -7.34 -20.63 14.51
N ASN A 10 -6.74 -21.64 15.17
CA ASN A 10 -7.15 -23.04 15.13
C ASN A 10 -7.26 -23.63 16.54
N PRO A 11 -8.05 -23.02 17.47
CA PRO A 11 -8.15 -23.49 18.85
C PRO A 11 -8.78 -24.86 18.92
N GLN A 12 -8.31 -25.70 19.83
CA GLN A 12 -8.95 -27.00 20.16
C GLN A 12 -9.93 -26.86 21.33
N SER A 13 -9.89 -25.71 22.03
CA SER A 13 -10.79 -25.39 23.12
C SER A 13 -11.00 -23.87 23.24
N VAL A 14 -12.27 -23.48 23.42
CA VAL A 14 -12.68 -22.07 23.53
C VAL A 14 -13.52 -21.86 24.78
N ALA A 15 -13.07 -20.98 25.67
CA ALA A 15 -13.89 -20.50 26.79
C ALA A 15 -14.62 -19.21 26.43
N VAL A 16 -15.89 -19.08 26.83
CA VAL A 16 -16.71 -17.88 26.61
C VAL A 16 -17.07 -17.29 27.96
N ILE A 17 -16.36 -16.25 28.41
CA ILE A 17 -16.58 -15.55 29.68
C ILE A 17 -17.67 -14.51 29.49
N GLY A 18 -18.77 -14.65 30.22
CA GLY A 18 -19.99 -13.88 29.99
C GLY A 18 -20.96 -14.60 29.03
N ALA A 19 -20.88 -15.92 28.97
CA ALA A 19 -21.72 -16.77 28.14
C ALA A 19 -23.22 -16.54 28.40
N SER A 20 -24.03 -16.58 27.35
CA SER A 20 -25.47 -16.33 27.40
C SER A 20 -26.27 -17.42 26.71
N GLU A 21 -27.41 -17.81 27.32
CA GLU A 21 -28.42 -18.67 26.71
C GLU A 21 -29.04 -18.02 25.46
N ASN A 22 -29.18 -16.68 25.48
CA ASN A 22 -29.79 -15.96 24.38
C ASN A 22 -28.80 -15.79 23.23
N ILE A 23 -29.06 -16.47 22.13
CA ILE A 23 -28.26 -16.47 20.89
C ILE A 23 -28.18 -15.10 20.19
N HIS A 24 -29.06 -14.15 20.55
CA HIS A 24 -29.02 -12.78 20.01
C HIS A 24 -28.13 -11.84 20.82
N LYS A 25 -27.74 -12.22 22.02
CA LYS A 25 -26.78 -11.47 22.84
C LYS A 25 -25.33 -11.75 22.41
N ILE A 26 -24.43 -10.77 22.59
CA ILE A 26 -23.00 -10.90 22.26
C ILE A 26 -22.41 -12.17 22.87
N GLY A 27 -22.69 -12.48 24.14
CA GLY A 27 -22.17 -13.69 24.81
C GLY A 27 -22.82 -15.02 24.38
N GLY A 28 -23.92 -14.98 23.62
CA GLY A 28 -24.57 -16.19 23.10
C GLY A 28 -24.16 -16.54 21.67
N ARG A 29 -23.83 -15.53 20.86
CA ARG A 29 -23.52 -15.71 19.44
C ARG A 29 -22.32 -16.63 19.17
N PRO A 30 -21.16 -16.48 19.82
CA PRO A 30 -20.01 -17.34 19.55
C PRO A 30 -20.31 -18.83 19.78
N ILE A 31 -21.01 -19.15 20.87
CA ILE A 31 -21.42 -20.52 21.19
C ILE A 31 -22.35 -21.05 20.11
N HIS A 32 -23.37 -20.25 19.74
CA HIS A 32 -24.31 -20.61 18.68
C HIS A 32 -23.62 -20.85 17.35
N TYR A 33 -22.69 -19.96 16.95
CA TYR A 33 -21.99 -20.07 15.67
C TYR A 33 -21.08 -21.30 15.63
N MET A 34 -20.26 -21.51 16.65
CA MET A 34 -19.37 -22.67 16.73
C MET A 34 -20.14 -23.99 16.66
N ARG A 35 -21.26 -24.09 17.38
CA ARG A 35 -22.13 -25.30 17.32
C ARG A 35 -22.79 -25.46 15.95
N LYS A 36 -23.30 -24.37 15.36
CA LYS A 36 -24.02 -24.39 14.08
C LYS A 36 -23.09 -24.71 12.91
N HIS A 37 -21.84 -24.27 12.96
CA HIS A 37 -20.89 -24.39 11.86
C HIS A 37 -19.81 -25.44 12.09
N GLY A 38 -20.07 -26.42 12.96
CA GLY A 38 -19.30 -27.66 13.02
C GLY A 38 -17.94 -27.56 13.69
N PHE A 39 -17.77 -26.64 14.65
CA PHE A 39 -16.51 -26.58 15.42
C PHE A 39 -16.29 -27.91 16.16
N GLY A 40 -15.21 -28.59 15.85
CA GLY A 40 -14.88 -29.90 16.42
C GLY A 40 -14.21 -29.83 17.80
N GLY A 41 -13.84 -28.65 18.28
CA GLY A 41 -13.18 -28.43 19.57
C GLY A 41 -14.16 -28.34 20.75
N ARG A 42 -13.61 -28.15 21.94
CA ARG A 42 -14.38 -28.03 23.18
C ARG A 42 -14.81 -26.58 23.42
N ILE A 43 -16.08 -26.38 23.74
CA ILE A 43 -16.64 -25.08 24.09
C ILE A 43 -16.94 -25.04 25.58
N TYR A 44 -16.41 -24.08 26.31
CA TYR A 44 -16.56 -23.91 27.74
C TYR A 44 -17.34 -22.61 28.07
N PRO A 45 -18.69 -22.66 28.18
CA PRO A 45 -19.44 -21.50 28.65
C PRO A 45 -19.11 -21.20 30.11
N ILE A 46 -18.78 -19.93 30.41
CA ILE A 46 -18.54 -19.48 31.79
C ILE A 46 -19.63 -18.51 32.17
N ASN A 47 -20.52 -18.94 33.10
CA ASN A 47 -21.60 -18.16 33.65
C ASN A 47 -21.90 -18.62 35.07
N PRO A 48 -21.64 -17.81 36.12
CA PRO A 48 -21.82 -18.22 37.52
C PRO A 48 -23.29 -18.46 37.92
N ALA A 49 -24.24 -17.92 37.16
CA ALA A 49 -25.66 -18.06 37.47
C ALA A 49 -26.36 -19.26 36.80
N ARG A 50 -25.64 -19.99 35.92
CA ARG A 50 -26.23 -21.08 35.12
C ARG A 50 -25.40 -22.34 35.17
N LYS A 51 -26.07 -23.49 35.25
CA LYS A 51 -25.42 -24.83 35.16
C LYS A 51 -25.25 -25.28 33.71
N GLU A 52 -26.04 -24.74 32.82
CA GLU A 52 -26.04 -25.04 31.38
C GLU A 52 -26.29 -23.78 30.56
N VAL A 53 -25.66 -23.68 29.40
CA VAL A 53 -25.84 -22.60 28.40
C VAL A 53 -25.89 -23.25 27.02
N GLN A 54 -27.00 -23.11 26.31
CA GLN A 54 -27.24 -23.62 24.97
C GLN A 54 -26.95 -25.15 24.87
N GLY A 55 -27.36 -25.95 25.88
CA GLY A 55 -27.15 -27.40 25.91
C GLY A 55 -25.70 -27.82 26.22
N LEU A 56 -24.84 -26.89 26.65
CA LEU A 56 -23.48 -27.19 27.10
C LEU A 56 -23.36 -26.97 28.61
N LYS A 57 -22.59 -27.82 29.28
CA LYS A 57 -22.26 -27.62 30.70
C LYS A 57 -21.60 -26.25 30.87
N SER A 58 -22.15 -25.44 31.76
CA SER A 58 -21.59 -24.13 32.12
C SER A 58 -20.78 -24.23 33.41
N TYR A 59 -19.74 -23.42 33.51
CA TYR A 59 -18.84 -23.38 34.65
C TYR A 59 -18.97 -22.02 35.36
N ALA A 60 -18.83 -22.02 36.67
CA ALA A 60 -18.98 -20.82 37.45
C ALA A 60 -17.80 -19.84 37.29
N SER A 61 -16.60 -20.37 36.98
CA SER A 61 -15.36 -19.61 36.78
C SER A 61 -14.38 -20.40 35.89
N LEU A 62 -13.32 -19.74 35.43
CA LEU A 62 -12.21 -20.39 34.72
C LEU A 62 -11.56 -21.49 35.56
N ALA A 63 -11.37 -21.26 36.87
CA ALA A 63 -10.75 -22.23 37.77
C ALA A 63 -11.55 -23.56 37.92
N ALA A 64 -12.82 -23.57 37.52
CA ALA A 64 -13.65 -24.75 37.53
C ALA A 64 -13.55 -25.58 36.24
N LEU A 65 -12.80 -25.12 35.23
CA LEU A 65 -12.58 -25.84 33.99
C LEU A 65 -11.67 -27.06 34.21
N PRO A 66 -11.84 -28.12 33.41
CA PRO A 66 -10.98 -29.30 33.50
C PRO A 66 -9.56 -29.08 32.93
N GLU A 67 -9.37 -28.05 32.13
CA GLU A 67 -8.10 -27.69 31.46
C GLU A 67 -8.04 -26.22 31.15
N ALA A 68 -6.85 -25.66 30.88
CA ALA A 68 -6.67 -24.32 30.34
C ALA A 68 -7.06 -24.31 28.85
N PRO A 69 -8.02 -23.46 28.44
CA PRO A 69 -8.43 -23.40 27.03
C PRO A 69 -7.35 -22.71 26.18
N ASP A 70 -7.31 -23.06 24.89
CA ASP A 70 -6.42 -22.39 23.93
C ASP A 70 -6.81 -20.94 23.74
N LEU A 71 -8.12 -20.65 23.68
CA LEU A 71 -8.68 -19.33 23.46
C LEU A 71 -9.76 -19.00 24.49
N ALA A 72 -9.71 -17.80 25.06
CA ALA A 72 -10.79 -17.25 25.88
C ALA A 72 -11.41 -16.03 25.22
N MET A 73 -12.73 -16.00 25.08
CA MET A 73 -13.48 -14.79 24.73
C MET A 73 -13.93 -14.07 26.01
N VAL A 74 -13.48 -12.83 26.21
CA VAL A 74 -13.84 -11.98 27.34
C VAL A 74 -14.95 -11.02 26.88
N ILE A 75 -16.20 -11.34 27.26
CA ILE A 75 -17.42 -10.60 26.84
C ILE A 75 -18.03 -9.84 28.02
N VAL A 76 -17.26 -9.56 29.01
CA VAL A 76 -17.62 -8.70 30.15
C VAL A 76 -16.94 -7.36 30.00
N GLY A 77 -17.56 -6.28 30.48
CA GLY A 77 -17.03 -4.91 30.28
C GLY A 77 -16.34 -4.32 31.51
N GLY A 78 -15.66 -3.21 31.32
CA GLY A 78 -15.00 -2.42 32.35
C GLY A 78 -14.00 -3.21 33.18
N ASP A 79 -13.97 -2.96 34.50
CA ASP A 79 -13.03 -3.61 35.44
C ASP A 79 -13.13 -5.15 35.40
N LYS A 80 -14.33 -5.69 35.13
CA LYS A 80 -14.53 -7.14 34.99
C LYS A 80 -13.77 -7.74 33.83
N ALA A 81 -13.51 -6.98 32.76
CA ALA A 81 -12.69 -7.46 31.65
C ALA A 81 -11.21 -7.54 32.05
N VAL A 82 -10.72 -6.56 32.80
CA VAL A 82 -9.34 -6.56 33.35
C VAL A 82 -9.13 -7.76 34.27
N ASP A 83 -10.06 -7.98 35.20
CA ASP A 83 -10.03 -9.12 36.11
C ASP A 83 -10.10 -10.47 35.36
N ALA A 84 -10.95 -10.56 34.34
CA ALA A 84 -11.07 -11.76 33.53
C ALA A 84 -9.78 -12.08 32.76
N VAL A 85 -9.09 -11.06 32.21
CA VAL A 85 -7.80 -11.23 31.56
C VAL A 85 -6.73 -11.70 32.56
N ALA A 86 -6.69 -11.13 33.75
CA ALA A 86 -5.77 -11.57 34.82
C ALA A 86 -6.05 -13.03 35.23
N GLN A 87 -7.32 -13.43 35.36
CA GLN A 87 -7.70 -14.82 35.62
C GLN A 87 -7.30 -15.76 34.46
N CYS A 88 -7.49 -15.36 33.20
CA CYS A 88 -7.04 -16.12 32.04
C CYS A 88 -5.53 -16.35 32.07
N ALA A 89 -4.76 -15.30 32.34
CA ALA A 89 -3.31 -15.35 32.43
C ALA A 89 -2.84 -16.29 33.56
N ALA A 90 -3.44 -16.17 34.75
CA ALA A 90 -3.12 -17.02 35.90
C ALA A 90 -3.51 -18.50 35.67
N PHE A 91 -4.55 -18.78 34.89
CA PHE A 91 -5.03 -20.12 34.59
C PHE A 91 -4.26 -20.80 33.44
N GLY A 92 -3.38 -20.08 32.73
CA GLY A 92 -2.57 -20.61 31.64
C GLY A 92 -3.28 -20.65 30.28
N VAL A 93 -4.25 -19.77 30.06
CA VAL A 93 -4.88 -19.57 28.74
C VAL A 93 -3.83 -19.05 27.76
N LYS A 94 -3.77 -19.58 26.55
CA LYS A 94 -2.76 -19.17 25.56
C LYS A 94 -3.08 -17.84 24.89
N SER A 95 -4.36 -17.58 24.60
CA SER A 95 -4.82 -16.38 23.91
C SER A 95 -6.16 -15.90 24.44
N ALA A 96 -6.35 -14.58 24.55
CA ALA A 96 -7.61 -13.97 24.97
C ALA A 96 -8.08 -12.91 23.96
N VAL A 97 -9.37 -12.98 23.59
CA VAL A 97 -10.06 -11.98 22.76
C VAL A 97 -10.90 -11.10 23.66
N VAL A 98 -10.56 -9.82 23.80
CA VAL A 98 -11.29 -8.86 24.65
C VAL A 98 -12.27 -8.07 23.78
N VAL A 99 -13.54 -8.40 23.89
CA VAL A 99 -14.62 -7.79 23.10
C VAL A 99 -14.96 -6.38 23.57
N ALA A 100 -14.82 -6.13 24.87
CA ALA A 100 -15.21 -4.87 25.50
C ALA A 100 -14.46 -3.67 24.96
N SER A 101 -15.16 -2.54 24.82
CA SER A 101 -14.63 -1.20 24.59
C SER A 101 -14.48 -0.43 25.92
N GLY A 102 -13.94 0.79 25.86
CA GLY A 102 -13.72 1.65 27.02
C GLY A 102 -12.27 1.67 27.49
N PHE A 103 -11.33 1.37 26.59
CA PHE A 103 -9.89 1.32 26.86
C PHE A 103 -9.12 2.41 26.08
N GLY A 104 -8.12 2.04 25.30
CA GLY A 104 -7.20 2.98 24.64
C GLY A 104 -7.87 4.03 23.74
N GLU A 105 -9.03 3.72 23.18
CA GLU A 105 -9.83 4.63 22.36
C GLU A 105 -10.51 5.75 23.19
N THR A 106 -10.58 5.63 24.51
CA THR A 106 -11.18 6.65 25.38
C THR A 106 -10.19 7.69 25.91
N GLY A 107 -8.90 7.58 25.55
CA GLY A 107 -7.88 8.54 25.94
C GLY A 107 -6.79 7.95 26.84
N GLU A 108 -6.04 8.82 27.51
CA GLU A 108 -4.81 8.44 28.23
C GLU A 108 -5.06 7.46 29.39
N ALA A 109 -6.08 7.70 30.19
CA ALA A 109 -6.44 6.81 31.31
C ALA A 109 -6.81 5.41 30.80
N GLY A 110 -7.60 5.33 29.72
CA GLY A 110 -7.95 4.05 29.09
C GLY A 110 -6.74 3.34 28.49
N ARG A 111 -5.80 4.08 27.90
CA ARG A 111 -4.51 3.53 27.42
C ARG A 111 -3.67 2.94 28.53
N ALA A 112 -3.59 3.61 29.69
CA ALA A 112 -2.86 3.10 30.83
C ALA A 112 -3.41 1.75 31.33
N VAL A 113 -4.76 1.63 31.44
CA VAL A 113 -5.43 0.37 31.81
C VAL A 113 -5.17 -0.71 30.76
N GLN A 114 -5.26 -0.37 29.47
CA GLN A 114 -4.97 -1.27 28.36
C GLN A 114 -3.54 -1.80 28.40
N HIS A 115 -2.55 -0.94 28.63
CA HIS A 115 -1.14 -1.33 28.74
C HIS A 115 -0.89 -2.26 29.94
N ALA A 116 -1.51 -1.98 31.09
CA ALA A 116 -1.39 -2.84 32.26
C ALA A 116 -1.99 -4.23 32.00
N MET A 117 -3.12 -4.30 31.32
CA MET A 117 -3.77 -5.55 30.92
C MET A 117 -2.89 -6.37 29.96
N VAL A 118 -2.26 -5.73 28.97
CA VAL A 118 -1.32 -6.39 28.06
C VAL A 118 -0.07 -6.87 28.80
N ALA A 119 0.48 -6.06 29.72
CA ALA A 119 1.64 -6.44 30.53
C ALA A 119 1.34 -7.70 31.36
N THR A 120 0.15 -7.77 31.98
CA THR A 120 -0.31 -8.95 32.73
C THR A 120 -0.41 -10.19 31.84
N ALA A 121 -0.99 -10.06 30.66
CA ALA A 121 -1.09 -11.16 29.70
C ALA A 121 0.28 -11.67 29.25
N ARG A 122 1.16 -10.76 28.81
CA ARG A 122 2.51 -11.11 28.32
C ARG A 122 3.41 -11.74 29.40
N ALA A 123 3.29 -11.27 30.63
CA ALA A 123 4.06 -11.84 31.75
C ALA A 123 3.73 -13.33 32.00
N ALA A 124 2.52 -13.76 31.66
CA ALA A 124 2.08 -15.16 31.71
C ALA A 124 2.27 -15.92 30.39
N GLY A 125 2.85 -15.31 29.37
CA GLY A 125 3.00 -15.90 28.03
C GLY A 125 1.70 -15.94 27.22
N MET A 126 0.65 -15.24 27.65
CA MET A 126 -0.63 -15.14 26.94
C MET A 126 -0.63 -13.99 25.94
N ARG A 127 -1.25 -14.20 24.77
CA ARG A 127 -1.44 -13.12 23.77
C ARG A 127 -2.86 -12.55 23.87
N LEU A 128 -2.98 -11.25 23.58
CA LEU A 128 -4.23 -10.51 23.73
C LEU A 128 -4.67 -9.90 22.39
N TYR A 129 -5.91 -10.18 21.99
CA TYR A 129 -6.56 -9.65 20.81
C TYR A 129 -7.61 -8.61 21.22
N GLY A 130 -7.60 -7.46 20.56
CA GLY A 130 -8.40 -6.32 20.96
C GLY A 130 -7.63 -5.38 21.91
N PRO A 131 -8.30 -4.78 22.90
CA PRO A 131 -9.75 -4.77 23.15
C PRO A 131 -10.58 -4.11 22.03
N ASN A 132 -11.89 -3.95 22.25
CA ASN A 132 -12.79 -3.32 21.30
C ASN A 132 -12.84 -4.04 19.94
N THR A 133 -12.90 -5.37 19.93
CA THR A 133 -12.90 -6.18 18.71
C THR A 133 -14.20 -6.98 18.53
N GLN A 134 -14.57 -7.27 17.28
CA GLN A 134 -15.64 -8.23 16.95
C GLN A 134 -15.20 -9.70 17.07
N GLY A 135 -13.92 -9.95 17.25
CA GLY A 135 -13.35 -11.28 17.43
C GLY A 135 -12.72 -11.89 16.18
N LEU A 136 -12.49 -13.19 16.27
CA LEU A 136 -11.79 -14.00 15.28
C LEU A 136 -12.73 -15.07 14.74
N ALA A 137 -12.66 -15.36 13.45
CA ALA A 137 -13.39 -16.47 12.84
C ALA A 137 -12.52 -17.20 11.81
N ASN A 138 -12.47 -18.53 11.93
CA ASN A 138 -11.95 -19.44 10.93
C ASN A 138 -13.10 -20.37 10.51
N PHE A 139 -13.64 -20.15 9.32
CA PHE A 139 -14.77 -20.93 8.82
C PHE A 139 -14.35 -22.32 8.32
N GLY A 140 -13.07 -22.52 7.98
CA GLY A 140 -12.54 -23.83 7.61
C GLY A 140 -12.57 -24.85 8.77
N THR A 141 -12.45 -24.37 10.01
CA THR A 141 -12.49 -25.20 11.21
C THR A 141 -13.77 -25.03 12.04
N GLY A 142 -14.61 -24.07 11.67
CA GLY A 142 -15.79 -23.69 12.45
C GLY A 142 -15.47 -22.93 13.75
N ALA A 143 -14.22 -22.54 13.99
CA ALA A 143 -13.79 -21.77 15.16
C ALA A 143 -14.22 -20.31 15.00
N ILE A 144 -15.46 -20.01 15.40
CA ILE A 144 -16.07 -18.69 15.25
C ILE A 144 -16.14 -18.01 16.63
N ALA A 145 -15.01 -17.49 17.08
CA ALA A 145 -14.87 -16.72 18.30
C ALA A 145 -15.17 -15.23 18.03
N GLY A 146 -16.35 -14.96 17.51
CA GLY A 146 -16.82 -13.64 17.11
C GLY A 146 -18.32 -13.46 17.30
N PHE A 147 -18.80 -12.20 17.26
CA PHE A 147 -20.21 -11.89 17.49
C PHE A 147 -20.88 -11.12 16.34
N SER A 148 -20.25 -11.02 15.17
CA SER A 148 -20.80 -10.29 14.02
C SER A 148 -22.20 -10.77 13.63
N THR A 149 -23.16 -9.86 13.50
CA THR A 149 -24.51 -10.17 13.02
C THR A 149 -24.52 -10.58 11.54
N MET A 150 -23.49 -10.18 10.79
CA MET A 150 -23.37 -10.51 9.38
C MET A 150 -23.32 -12.03 9.14
N PHE A 151 -22.81 -12.81 10.10
CA PHE A 151 -22.79 -14.29 9.99
C PHE A 151 -24.19 -14.94 10.15
N VAL A 152 -25.19 -14.16 10.58
CA VAL A 152 -26.60 -14.56 10.57
C VAL A 152 -27.26 -14.18 9.26
N GLU A 153 -27.07 -12.93 8.84
CA GLU A 153 -27.65 -12.39 7.60
C GLU A 153 -27.12 -13.12 6.35
N VAL A 154 -25.83 -13.37 6.33
CA VAL A 154 -25.17 -14.08 5.23
C VAL A 154 -24.39 -15.25 5.83
N PRO A 155 -24.91 -16.48 5.76
CA PRO A 155 -24.30 -17.64 6.39
C PRO A 155 -22.87 -17.89 5.93
N PRO A 156 -21.97 -18.28 6.85
CA PRO A 156 -20.59 -18.67 6.52
C PRO A 156 -20.52 -19.79 5.47
N ALA A 157 -19.57 -19.64 4.58
CA ALA A 157 -19.08 -20.71 3.72
C ALA A 157 -17.57 -20.60 3.62
N ASP A 158 -16.87 -21.69 3.89
CA ASP A 158 -15.41 -21.77 3.74
C ASP A 158 -14.99 -21.51 2.30
N GLY A 159 -13.80 -20.93 2.11
CA GLY A 159 -13.24 -20.64 0.80
C GLY A 159 -11.90 -19.94 0.87
N PRO A 160 -11.33 -19.56 -0.29
CA PRO A 160 -9.92 -19.19 -0.39
C PRO A 160 -9.59 -17.74 0.01
N VAL A 161 -10.46 -17.03 0.71
CA VAL A 161 -10.23 -15.62 1.07
C VAL A 161 -9.99 -15.46 2.56
N GLY A 162 -8.91 -14.75 2.92
CA GLY A 162 -8.64 -14.26 4.27
C GLY A 162 -8.91 -12.76 4.39
N ILE A 163 -9.58 -12.35 5.46
CA ILE A 163 -9.86 -10.96 5.80
C ILE A 163 -9.24 -10.64 7.16
N VAL A 164 -8.37 -9.64 7.22
CA VAL A 164 -7.80 -9.12 8.46
C VAL A 164 -8.01 -7.61 8.51
N SER A 165 -8.63 -7.12 9.58
CA SER A 165 -9.12 -5.75 9.67
C SER A 165 -8.90 -5.14 11.05
N GLN A 166 -8.51 -3.88 11.13
CA GLN A 166 -8.54 -3.13 12.38
C GLN A 166 -9.98 -2.84 12.83
N SER A 167 -10.88 -2.64 11.88
CA SER A 167 -12.29 -2.34 12.15
C SER A 167 -13.16 -3.59 12.08
N GLY A 168 -13.94 -3.86 13.14
CA GLY A 168 -14.96 -4.90 13.14
C GLY A 168 -16.03 -4.69 12.07
N GLY A 169 -16.49 -3.44 11.89
CA GLY A 169 -17.48 -3.08 10.87
C GLY A 169 -16.98 -3.34 9.45
N MET A 170 -15.73 -2.98 9.15
CA MET A 170 -15.14 -3.16 7.83
C MET A 170 -14.83 -4.63 7.53
N SER A 171 -14.46 -5.45 8.52
CA SER A 171 -14.32 -6.89 8.32
C SER A 171 -15.65 -7.55 7.95
N ALA A 172 -16.74 -7.17 8.64
CA ALA A 172 -18.08 -7.65 8.35
C ALA A 172 -18.60 -7.18 6.98
N MET A 173 -18.29 -5.95 6.58
CA MET A 173 -18.66 -5.40 5.27
C MET A 173 -17.95 -6.16 4.14
N ALA A 174 -16.62 -6.32 4.23
CA ALA A 174 -15.85 -7.06 3.22
C ALA A 174 -16.36 -8.51 3.10
N TYR A 175 -16.61 -9.17 4.23
CA TYR A 175 -17.21 -10.50 4.27
C TYR A 175 -18.56 -10.54 3.54
N GLY A 176 -19.49 -9.64 3.88
CA GLY A 176 -20.81 -9.58 3.27
C GLY A 176 -20.77 -9.37 1.76
N LEU A 177 -19.89 -8.48 1.29
CA LEU A 177 -19.70 -8.20 -0.14
C LEU A 177 -19.17 -9.42 -0.91
N LEU A 178 -18.18 -10.13 -0.37
CA LEU A 178 -17.66 -11.36 -0.97
C LEU A 178 -18.72 -12.47 -1.02
N ARG A 179 -19.41 -12.69 0.10
CA ARG A 179 -20.47 -13.69 0.17
C ARG A 179 -21.65 -13.36 -0.76
N GLY A 180 -22.00 -12.08 -0.91
CA GLY A 180 -22.98 -11.61 -1.89
C GLY A 180 -22.61 -11.91 -3.33
N ARG A 181 -21.31 -12.06 -3.63
CA ARG A 181 -20.81 -12.53 -4.93
C ARG A 181 -20.63 -14.06 -5.01
N GLY A 182 -21.06 -14.80 -4.01
CA GLY A 182 -20.94 -16.27 -3.98
C GLY A 182 -19.56 -16.78 -3.55
N LEU A 183 -18.62 -15.90 -3.18
CA LEU A 183 -17.27 -16.29 -2.80
C LEU A 183 -17.20 -16.80 -1.36
N GLY A 184 -16.53 -17.93 -1.15
CA GLY A 184 -16.21 -18.44 0.18
C GLY A 184 -15.12 -17.64 0.87
N VAL A 185 -15.19 -17.57 2.19
CA VAL A 185 -14.23 -16.89 3.06
C VAL A 185 -13.77 -17.84 4.13
N ARG A 186 -12.45 -17.95 4.35
CA ARG A 186 -11.87 -18.84 5.36
C ARG A 186 -11.64 -18.12 6.68
N HIS A 187 -11.02 -16.94 6.63
CA HIS A 187 -10.67 -16.16 7.80
C HIS A 187 -11.38 -14.80 7.81
N VAL A 188 -11.95 -14.42 8.96
CA VAL A 188 -12.42 -13.05 9.23
C VAL A 188 -11.95 -12.66 10.63
N HIS A 189 -10.97 -11.78 10.69
CA HIS A 189 -10.37 -11.36 11.94
C HIS A 189 -10.45 -9.85 12.10
N ALA A 190 -10.89 -9.39 13.27
CA ALA A 190 -10.87 -7.99 13.65
C ALA A 190 -9.91 -7.80 14.82
N THR A 191 -8.99 -6.84 14.72
CA THR A 191 -7.99 -6.58 15.78
C THR A 191 -8.45 -5.55 16.81
N GLY A 192 -9.37 -4.65 16.46
CA GLY A 192 -9.81 -3.57 17.35
C GLY A 192 -8.68 -2.59 17.66
N ASN A 193 -8.44 -2.31 18.94
CA ASN A 193 -7.44 -1.33 19.39
C ASN A 193 -5.98 -1.76 19.18
N GLU A 194 -5.71 -3.00 18.78
CA GLU A 194 -4.35 -3.53 18.56
C GLU A 194 -3.40 -3.35 19.76
N ALA A 195 -3.88 -3.64 20.94
CA ALA A 195 -3.09 -3.45 22.15
C ALA A 195 -1.86 -4.39 22.24
N ASP A 196 -1.95 -5.60 21.69
CA ASP A 196 -0.88 -6.60 21.65
C ASP A 196 -0.72 -7.21 20.26
N ILE A 197 -1.77 -7.83 19.72
CA ILE A 197 -1.79 -8.44 18.39
C ILE A 197 -2.33 -7.43 17.38
N THR A 198 -1.57 -7.23 16.30
CA THR A 198 -1.86 -6.28 15.23
C THR A 198 -2.38 -6.95 13.96
N VAL A 199 -2.88 -6.16 13.00
CA VAL A 199 -3.19 -6.67 11.65
C VAL A 199 -1.97 -7.33 11.01
N SER A 200 -0.75 -6.81 11.24
CA SER A 200 0.48 -7.42 10.69
C SER A 200 0.70 -8.84 11.23
N ASP A 201 0.45 -9.07 12.54
CA ASP A 201 0.58 -10.40 13.16
C ASP A 201 -0.44 -11.39 12.56
N LEU A 202 -1.70 -10.97 12.44
CA LEU A 202 -2.74 -11.84 11.88
C LEU A 202 -2.57 -12.03 10.38
N ALA A 203 -2.15 -11.02 9.63
CA ALA A 203 -1.84 -11.15 8.21
C ALA A 203 -0.72 -12.16 7.98
N TRP A 204 0.32 -12.14 8.83
CA TRP A 204 1.39 -13.14 8.80
C TRP A 204 0.84 -14.56 9.04
N ALA A 205 0.02 -14.74 10.04
CA ALA A 205 -0.55 -16.05 10.38
C ALA A 205 -1.49 -16.56 9.26
N VAL A 206 -2.39 -15.72 8.76
CA VAL A 206 -3.33 -16.06 7.67
C VAL A 206 -2.58 -16.32 6.36
N ALA A 207 -1.49 -15.59 6.08
CA ALA A 207 -0.66 -15.86 4.91
C ALA A 207 0.02 -17.24 4.94
N HIS A 208 0.13 -17.89 6.09
CA HIS A 208 0.65 -19.25 6.22
C HIS A 208 -0.42 -20.35 6.07
N ASP A 209 -1.70 -20.01 6.08
CA ASP A 209 -2.75 -20.96 5.70
C ASP A 209 -2.70 -21.19 4.17
N LEU A 210 -2.38 -22.42 3.77
CA LEU A 210 -2.18 -22.77 2.36
C LEU A 210 -3.47 -22.78 1.54
N ASP A 211 -4.62 -22.84 2.20
CA ASP A 211 -5.93 -22.77 1.56
C ASP A 211 -6.34 -21.33 1.22
N VAL A 212 -5.67 -20.33 1.81
CA VAL A 212 -5.87 -18.91 1.46
C VAL A 212 -5.15 -18.58 0.16
N LYS A 213 -5.88 -18.04 -0.82
CA LYS A 213 -5.40 -17.62 -2.15
C LYS A 213 -5.52 -16.12 -2.39
N LEU A 214 -6.18 -15.40 -1.50
CA LEU A 214 -6.34 -13.95 -1.54
C LEU A 214 -6.42 -13.42 -0.11
N LEU A 215 -5.59 -12.43 0.23
CA LEU A 215 -5.58 -11.78 1.54
C LEU A 215 -6.06 -10.33 1.40
N LEU A 216 -7.11 -9.98 2.13
CA LEU A 216 -7.69 -8.64 2.19
C LEU A 216 -7.38 -7.99 3.52
N LEU A 217 -6.82 -6.79 3.49
CA LEU A 217 -6.47 -6.01 4.67
C LEU A 217 -7.29 -4.71 4.75
N TYR A 218 -7.73 -4.37 5.95
CA TYR A 218 -8.24 -3.02 6.25
C TYR A 218 -7.41 -2.40 7.38
N LEU A 219 -6.83 -1.24 7.12
CA LEU A 219 -5.83 -0.60 7.96
C LEU A 219 -6.20 0.87 8.21
N GLU A 220 -6.19 1.30 9.45
CA GLU A 220 -6.28 2.69 9.89
C GLU A 220 -4.89 3.26 10.20
N ASN A 221 -4.01 2.40 10.74
CA ASN A 221 -2.57 2.63 10.88
C ASN A 221 -1.79 1.34 10.58
N ILE A 222 -0.47 1.45 10.49
CA ILE A 222 0.44 0.29 10.36
C ILE A 222 1.36 0.32 11.58
N ALA A 223 1.03 -0.48 12.58
CA ALA A 223 1.77 -0.52 13.83
C ALA A 223 3.09 -1.31 13.74
N ASN A 224 3.15 -2.32 12.87
CA ASN A 224 4.34 -3.15 12.66
C ASN A 224 4.63 -3.32 11.15
N PRO A 225 5.24 -2.30 10.51
CA PRO A 225 5.54 -2.34 9.08
C PRO A 225 6.57 -3.41 8.72
N GLU A 226 7.53 -3.71 9.59
CA GLU A 226 8.54 -4.74 9.32
C GLU A 226 7.90 -6.12 9.16
N LEU A 227 6.98 -6.50 10.05
CA LEU A 227 6.27 -7.76 9.94
C LEU A 227 5.34 -7.78 8.73
N LEU A 228 4.69 -6.64 8.41
CA LEU A 228 3.86 -6.54 7.20
C LEU A 228 4.70 -6.68 5.93
N ALA A 229 5.90 -6.09 5.89
CA ALA A 229 6.86 -6.26 4.79
C ALA A 229 7.29 -7.73 4.63
N ARG A 230 7.60 -8.42 5.74
CA ARG A 230 7.91 -9.85 5.73
C ARG A 230 6.73 -10.70 5.27
N THR A 231 5.51 -10.33 5.69
CA THR A 231 4.29 -10.98 5.22
C THR A 231 4.14 -10.84 3.71
N ALA A 232 4.35 -9.64 3.18
CA ALA A 232 4.26 -9.37 1.76
C ALA A 232 5.34 -10.12 0.96
N ALA A 233 6.57 -10.22 1.47
CA ALA A 233 7.64 -11.00 0.85
C ALA A 233 7.27 -12.48 0.76
N TYR A 234 6.81 -13.08 1.87
CA TYR A 234 6.33 -14.46 1.91
C TYR A 234 5.11 -14.69 0.99
N ALA A 235 4.18 -13.74 0.96
CA ALA A 235 3.02 -13.80 0.09
C ALA A 235 3.41 -13.81 -1.41
N ARG A 236 4.44 -13.03 -1.78
CA ARG A 236 4.99 -13.02 -3.16
C ARG A 236 5.61 -14.38 -3.53
N GLU A 237 6.36 -15.00 -2.62
CA GLU A 237 6.93 -16.34 -2.82
C GLU A 237 5.84 -17.40 -3.04
N ARG A 238 4.68 -17.23 -2.41
CA ARG A 238 3.50 -18.10 -2.53
C ARG A 238 2.57 -17.74 -3.67
N ASP A 239 2.84 -16.67 -4.40
CA ASP A 239 1.88 -16.08 -5.36
C ASP A 239 0.51 -15.76 -4.71
N LEU A 240 0.52 -15.27 -3.47
CA LEU A 240 -0.64 -14.85 -2.70
C LEU A 240 -0.84 -13.33 -2.81
N PRO A 241 -1.82 -12.83 -3.57
CA PRO A 241 -2.11 -11.40 -3.65
C PRO A 241 -2.60 -10.85 -2.30
N ILE A 242 -2.08 -9.64 -1.95
CA ILE A 242 -2.56 -8.87 -0.81
C ILE A 242 -3.20 -7.58 -1.32
N ILE A 243 -4.47 -7.36 -1.00
CA ILE A 243 -5.20 -6.15 -1.35
C ILE A 243 -5.56 -5.39 -0.06
N ALA A 244 -5.10 -4.15 0.06
CA ALA A 244 -5.29 -3.34 1.26
C ALA A 244 -6.17 -2.12 1.02
N VAL A 245 -7.08 -1.86 1.95
CA VAL A 245 -7.69 -0.55 2.17
C VAL A 245 -6.94 0.15 3.28
N LYS A 246 -6.42 1.36 3.04
CA LYS A 246 -5.85 2.21 4.09
C LYS A 246 -6.73 3.43 4.24
N ALA A 247 -7.39 3.53 5.38
CA ALA A 247 -8.21 4.68 5.77
C ALA A 247 -7.34 5.88 6.18
N GLY A 248 -7.93 7.07 6.23
CA GLY A 248 -7.20 8.30 6.59
C GLY A 248 -6.28 8.79 5.48
N ARG A 249 -6.77 8.89 4.25
CA ARG A 249 -6.00 9.36 3.07
C ARG A 249 -5.90 10.89 3.00
N SER A 250 -6.96 11.60 3.41
CA SER A 250 -7.02 13.06 3.44
C SER A 250 -6.71 13.58 4.84
N GLU A 251 -6.38 14.86 4.96
CA GLU A 251 -6.18 15.50 6.27
C GLU A 251 -7.39 15.32 7.19
N SER A 252 -8.60 15.49 6.66
CA SER A 252 -9.84 15.26 7.42
C SER A 252 -10.00 13.80 7.81
N GLY A 253 -9.68 12.86 6.92
CA GLY A 253 -9.68 11.43 7.18
C GLY A 253 -8.64 11.02 8.23
N GLN A 254 -7.44 11.62 8.20
CA GLN A 254 -6.38 11.38 9.20
C GLN A 254 -6.82 11.87 10.59
N LYS A 255 -7.42 13.05 10.68
CA LYS A 255 -7.98 13.57 11.95
C LYS A 255 -9.07 12.65 12.50
N ALA A 256 -9.97 12.18 11.62
CA ALA A 256 -11.03 11.25 12.02
C ALA A 256 -10.46 9.90 12.49
N ALA A 257 -9.50 9.32 11.77
CA ALA A 257 -8.85 8.07 12.14
C ALA A 257 -8.11 8.18 13.48
N SER A 258 -7.33 9.24 13.68
CA SER A 258 -6.62 9.49 14.94
C SER A 258 -7.58 9.66 16.13
N SER A 259 -8.74 10.30 15.92
CA SER A 259 -9.79 10.44 16.94
C SER A 259 -10.47 9.11 17.27
N HIS A 260 -10.60 8.23 16.27
CA HIS A 260 -11.27 6.93 16.42
C HIS A 260 -10.38 5.88 17.08
N THR A 261 -9.10 5.82 16.72
CA THR A 261 -8.17 4.77 17.20
C THR A 261 -7.31 5.22 18.38
N GLY A 262 -7.25 6.54 18.66
CA GLY A 262 -6.34 7.11 19.65
C GLY A 262 -4.86 7.01 19.26
N SER A 263 -4.55 6.63 18.02
CA SER A 263 -3.18 6.52 17.48
C SER A 263 -2.95 7.56 16.37
N LEU A 264 -1.67 7.95 16.17
CA LEU A 264 -1.29 8.83 15.06
C LEU A 264 -1.47 8.09 13.73
N ALA A 265 -2.13 8.74 12.76
CA ALA A 265 -2.21 8.22 11.40
C ALA A 265 -0.85 8.35 10.70
N ASN A 266 -0.47 7.33 9.93
CA ASN A 266 0.73 7.38 9.10
C ASN A 266 0.54 8.38 7.96
N GLU A 267 1.64 8.99 7.50
CA GLU A 267 1.62 9.83 6.30
C GLU A 267 1.21 9.00 5.06
N ASP A 268 0.16 9.45 4.36
CA ASP A 268 -0.49 8.66 3.31
C ASP A 268 0.43 8.33 2.13
N ARG A 269 1.31 9.27 1.73
CA ARG A 269 2.28 9.06 0.65
C ARG A 269 3.33 8.00 1.01
N THR A 270 3.78 8.00 2.27
CA THR A 270 4.74 7.01 2.77
C THR A 270 4.11 5.61 2.80
N VAL A 271 2.84 5.52 3.23
CA VAL A 271 2.08 4.25 3.17
C VAL A 271 1.94 3.75 1.73
N ASP A 272 1.62 4.64 0.80
CA ASP A 272 1.46 4.28 -0.62
C ASP A 272 2.79 3.78 -1.21
N ALA A 273 3.90 4.45 -0.89
CA ALA A 273 5.24 4.02 -1.27
C ALA A 273 5.61 2.66 -0.66
N PHE A 274 5.31 2.46 0.63
CA PHE A 274 5.52 1.19 1.34
C PHE A 274 4.74 0.04 0.69
N PHE A 275 3.45 0.23 0.40
CA PHE A 275 2.63 -0.79 -0.24
C PHE A 275 3.17 -1.13 -1.63
N ARG A 276 3.48 -0.13 -2.42
CA ARG A 276 4.04 -0.30 -3.77
C ARG A 276 5.36 -1.06 -3.74
N HIS A 277 6.27 -0.67 -2.84
CA HIS A 277 7.57 -1.32 -2.67
C HIS A 277 7.43 -2.81 -2.31
N HIS A 278 6.48 -3.14 -1.42
CA HIS A 278 6.28 -4.51 -0.95
C HIS A 278 5.29 -5.34 -1.79
N GLY A 279 4.74 -4.80 -2.87
CA GLY A 279 3.81 -5.55 -3.73
C GLY A 279 2.42 -5.74 -3.11
N ILE A 280 1.98 -4.82 -2.26
CA ILE A 280 0.63 -4.78 -1.69
C ILE A 280 -0.21 -3.85 -2.56
N TRP A 281 -1.32 -4.33 -3.10
CA TRP A 281 -2.20 -3.49 -3.89
C TRP A 281 -3.14 -2.67 -3.02
N ARG A 282 -3.15 -1.36 -3.22
CA ARG A 282 -4.01 -0.45 -2.49
C ARG A 282 -5.29 -0.15 -3.26
N VAL A 283 -6.44 -0.32 -2.61
CA VAL A 283 -7.75 0.06 -3.16
C VAL A 283 -8.42 1.12 -2.30
N ARG A 284 -9.50 1.70 -2.83
CA ARG A 284 -10.18 2.83 -2.21
C ARG A 284 -11.02 2.42 -0.99
N ASP A 285 -11.71 1.29 -1.09
CA ASP A 285 -12.73 0.85 -0.14
C ASP A 285 -12.93 -0.68 -0.20
N PRO A 286 -13.69 -1.27 0.75
CA PRO A 286 -13.99 -2.70 0.76
C PRO A 286 -14.80 -3.18 -0.45
N HIS A 287 -15.57 -2.30 -1.11
CA HIS A 287 -16.29 -2.68 -2.33
C HIS A 287 -15.29 -2.99 -3.46
N ALA A 288 -14.29 -2.14 -3.65
CA ALA A 288 -13.23 -2.38 -4.64
C ALA A 288 -12.41 -3.64 -4.34
N GLN A 289 -12.20 -3.99 -3.04
CA GLN A 289 -11.58 -5.28 -2.68
C GLN A 289 -12.41 -6.47 -3.15
N ALA A 290 -13.71 -6.46 -2.83
CA ALA A 290 -14.60 -7.56 -3.17
C ALA A 290 -14.87 -7.67 -4.67
N LEU A 291 -14.92 -6.53 -5.36
CA LEU A 291 -15.17 -6.46 -6.80
C LEU A 291 -14.10 -7.20 -7.61
N ALA A 292 -12.83 -7.04 -7.24
CA ALA A 292 -11.72 -7.66 -7.94
C ALA A 292 -11.47 -9.13 -7.51
N ALA A 293 -12.05 -9.58 -6.39
CA ALA A 293 -11.73 -10.87 -5.79
C ALA A 293 -11.92 -12.06 -6.75
N GLU A 294 -13.00 -12.06 -7.53
CA GLU A 294 -13.27 -13.14 -8.50
C GLU A 294 -12.13 -13.31 -9.51
N ALA A 295 -11.62 -12.19 -10.05
CA ALA A 295 -10.53 -12.22 -11.02
C ALA A 295 -9.22 -12.74 -10.40
N TYR A 296 -8.92 -12.35 -9.16
CA TYR A 296 -7.75 -12.87 -8.44
C TYR A 296 -7.84 -14.37 -8.16
N LEU A 297 -9.03 -14.85 -7.80
CA LEU A 297 -9.27 -16.26 -7.51
C LEU A 297 -9.24 -17.17 -8.73
N LYS A 298 -9.29 -16.62 -9.94
CA LYS A 298 -9.00 -17.34 -11.19
C LYS A 298 -7.53 -17.76 -11.32
N GLY A 299 -6.65 -17.18 -10.50
CA GLY A 299 -5.21 -17.42 -10.58
C GLY A 299 -4.52 -16.79 -11.78
N TRP A 300 -5.17 -15.88 -12.47
CA TRP A 300 -4.58 -15.20 -13.63
C TRP A 300 -3.39 -14.31 -13.22
N ARG A 301 -2.34 -14.37 -14.03
CA ARG A 301 -1.13 -13.56 -13.85
C ARG A 301 -0.66 -13.00 -15.20
N PRO A 302 -1.38 -12.00 -15.76
CA PRO A 302 -1.08 -11.48 -17.09
C PRO A 302 0.35 -10.94 -17.17
N GLU A 303 1.00 -11.14 -18.33
CA GLU A 303 2.34 -10.63 -18.60
C GLU A 303 2.30 -9.21 -19.20
N GLY A 304 1.20 -8.86 -19.83
CA GLY A 304 0.99 -7.57 -20.48
C GLY A 304 -0.35 -6.95 -20.11
N ARG A 305 -0.63 -5.80 -20.75
CA ARG A 305 -1.81 -4.97 -20.49
C ARG A 305 -2.63 -4.71 -21.74
N ARG A 306 -2.24 -5.27 -22.89
CA ARG A 306 -2.89 -5.03 -24.17
C ARG A 306 -4.24 -5.72 -24.18
N LEU A 307 -5.28 -4.92 -24.37
CA LEU A 307 -6.68 -5.32 -24.25
C LEU A 307 -7.31 -5.64 -25.60
N VAL A 308 -8.04 -6.72 -25.66
CA VAL A 308 -8.98 -7.01 -26.74
C VAL A 308 -10.40 -6.79 -26.22
N ILE A 309 -11.18 -6.00 -26.92
CA ILE A 309 -12.59 -5.72 -26.64
C ILE A 309 -13.44 -6.42 -27.69
N ILE A 310 -14.46 -7.16 -27.25
CA ILE A 310 -15.44 -7.84 -28.10
C ILE A 310 -16.84 -7.46 -27.61
N SER A 311 -17.69 -6.97 -28.52
CA SER A 311 -19.07 -6.61 -28.19
C SER A 311 -20.04 -6.95 -29.31
N ASN A 312 -21.33 -7.07 -28.98
CA ASN A 312 -22.41 -7.12 -29.95
C ASN A 312 -22.97 -5.72 -30.27
N SER A 313 -22.24 -4.66 -29.92
CA SER A 313 -22.66 -3.26 -30.12
C SER A 313 -21.46 -2.36 -30.40
N GLY A 314 -21.45 -1.67 -31.51
CA GLY A 314 -20.42 -0.70 -31.86
C GLY A 314 -20.33 0.45 -30.86
N ALA A 315 -21.44 0.92 -30.29
CA ALA A 315 -21.43 1.95 -29.25
C ALA A 315 -20.68 1.47 -27.97
N SER A 316 -20.90 0.22 -27.60
CA SER A 316 -20.16 -0.37 -26.45
C SER A 316 -18.69 -0.61 -26.76
N CYS A 317 -18.33 -0.86 -28.02
CA CYS A 317 -16.92 -0.88 -28.43
C CYS A 317 -16.24 0.48 -28.22
N VAL A 318 -16.94 1.58 -28.60
CA VAL A 318 -16.42 2.94 -28.39
C VAL A 318 -16.27 3.26 -26.90
N MET A 319 -17.34 3.03 -26.11
CA MET A 319 -17.28 3.27 -24.66
C MET A 319 -16.21 2.43 -23.96
N GLY A 320 -16.05 1.18 -24.36
CA GLY A 320 -15.00 0.30 -23.84
C GLY A 320 -13.60 0.78 -24.20
N ALA A 321 -13.40 1.35 -25.40
CA ALA A 321 -12.13 1.95 -25.81
C ALA A 321 -11.81 3.20 -24.99
N ASP A 322 -12.78 4.11 -24.79
CA ASP A 322 -12.59 5.30 -23.94
C ASP A 322 -12.22 4.91 -22.51
N ALA A 323 -12.98 3.99 -21.91
CA ALA A 323 -12.69 3.51 -20.56
C ALA A 323 -11.34 2.77 -20.47
N SER A 324 -10.92 2.06 -21.52
CA SER A 324 -9.62 1.38 -21.53
C SER A 324 -8.44 2.36 -21.46
N GLU A 325 -8.56 3.52 -22.11
CA GLU A 325 -7.56 4.59 -22.05
C GLU A 325 -7.49 5.19 -20.64
N GLU A 326 -8.66 5.47 -20.01
CA GLU A 326 -8.72 5.97 -18.63
C GLU A 326 -8.04 5.02 -17.62
N PHE A 327 -8.18 3.70 -17.82
CA PHE A 327 -7.54 2.70 -16.96
C PHE A 327 -6.11 2.33 -17.41
N GLY A 328 -5.56 2.97 -18.44
CA GLY A 328 -4.23 2.70 -18.98
C GLY A 328 -4.08 1.28 -19.51
N LEU A 329 -5.13 0.75 -20.15
CA LEU A 329 -5.14 -0.53 -20.85
C LEU A 329 -5.07 -0.28 -22.37
N PRO A 330 -3.87 -0.27 -22.98
CA PRO A 330 -3.77 -0.02 -24.42
C PRO A 330 -4.48 -1.11 -25.22
N LEU A 331 -5.18 -0.74 -26.26
CA LEU A 331 -5.78 -1.71 -27.16
C LEU A 331 -4.72 -2.53 -27.90
N ALA A 332 -4.94 -3.84 -27.98
CA ALA A 332 -4.08 -4.75 -28.73
C ALA A 332 -4.15 -4.46 -30.24
N GLU A 333 -3.02 -4.18 -30.85
CA GLU A 333 -2.92 -4.14 -32.32
C GLU A 333 -2.76 -5.57 -32.85
N LEU A 334 -3.88 -6.15 -33.30
CA LEU A 334 -3.91 -7.52 -33.81
C LEU A 334 -3.08 -7.67 -35.10
N ALA A 335 -2.37 -8.77 -35.21
CA ALA A 335 -1.59 -9.11 -36.40
C ALA A 335 -2.47 -9.17 -37.66
N PRO A 336 -1.97 -8.82 -38.85
CA PRO A 336 -2.74 -8.88 -40.10
C PRO A 336 -3.39 -10.24 -40.36
N ALA A 337 -2.68 -11.33 -40.02
CA ALA A 337 -3.20 -12.69 -40.16
C ALA A 337 -4.41 -12.95 -39.24
N THR A 338 -4.32 -12.51 -37.97
CA THR A 338 -5.42 -12.60 -36.99
C THR A 338 -6.62 -11.80 -37.46
N ARG A 339 -6.40 -10.56 -37.93
CA ARG A 339 -7.49 -9.73 -38.47
C ARG A 339 -8.16 -10.38 -39.68
N ALA A 340 -7.39 -10.98 -40.59
CA ALA A 340 -7.93 -11.68 -41.75
C ALA A 340 -8.74 -12.92 -41.35
N ASP A 341 -8.25 -13.70 -40.37
CA ASP A 341 -8.98 -14.86 -39.84
C ASP A 341 -10.28 -14.45 -39.14
N VAL A 342 -10.26 -13.44 -38.27
CA VAL A 342 -11.48 -12.89 -37.65
C VAL A 342 -12.46 -12.38 -38.71
N ALA A 343 -11.97 -11.62 -39.70
CA ALA A 343 -12.83 -11.10 -40.79
C ALA A 343 -13.50 -12.21 -41.61
N SER A 344 -12.84 -13.35 -41.79
CA SER A 344 -13.39 -14.51 -42.51
C SER A 344 -14.55 -15.19 -41.78
N ARG A 345 -14.63 -15.01 -40.45
CA ARG A 345 -15.64 -15.59 -39.57
C ARG A 345 -16.82 -14.66 -39.32
N LEU A 346 -16.61 -13.36 -39.50
CA LEU A 346 -17.61 -12.31 -39.27
C LEU A 346 -18.37 -11.96 -40.55
N PRO A 347 -19.67 -11.51 -40.44
CA PRO A 347 -20.37 -10.93 -41.56
C PRO A 347 -19.62 -9.69 -42.07
N GLY A 348 -19.72 -9.43 -43.40
CA GLY A 348 -18.96 -8.35 -44.05
C GLY A 348 -19.26 -6.91 -43.57
N PHE A 349 -20.28 -6.72 -42.75
CA PHE A 349 -20.58 -5.44 -42.10
C PHE A 349 -20.07 -5.33 -40.66
N ALA A 350 -19.49 -6.39 -40.12
CA ALA A 350 -18.88 -6.42 -38.78
C ALA A 350 -17.43 -5.93 -38.80
N THR A 351 -16.92 -5.48 -37.66
CA THR A 351 -15.58 -4.94 -37.55
C THR A 351 -14.62 -5.99 -36.98
N ALA A 352 -13.63 -6.41 -37.79
CA ALA A 352 -12.59 -7.36 -37.40
C ALA A 352 -11.34 -6.70 -36.79
N VAL A 353 -11.34 -5.38 -36.62
CA VAL A 353 -10.29 -4.61 -35.96
C VAL A 353 -10.69 -4.40 -34.52
N ASN A 354 -9.72 -4.51 -33.59
CA ASN A 354 -9.97 -4.27 -32.16
C ASN A 354 -10.26 -2.77 -31.90
N PRO A 355 -11.40 -2.42 -31.28
CA PRO A 355 -12.48 -3.25 -30.75
C PRO A 355 -13.27 -4.03 -31.80
N ILE A 356 -13.53 -5.32 -31.51
CA ILE A 356 -14.24 -6.22 -32.42
C ILE A 356 -15.74 -6.08 -32.20
N ASP A 357 -16.46 -5.52 -33.16
CA ASP A 357 -17.92 -5.43 -33.14
C ASP A 357 -18.54 -6.60 -33.93
N ILE A 358 -19.03 -7.60 -33.19
CA ILE A 358 -19.72 -8.76 -33.79
C ILE A 358 -21.12 -8.38 -34.28
N THR A 359 -21.66 -7.25 -33.81
CA THR A 359 -22.99 -6.70 -34.17
C THR A 359 -24.15 -7.59 -33.70
N ALA A 360 -25.37 -7.29 -34.18
CA ALA A 360 -26.57 -8.13 -34.00
C ALA A 360 -26.47 -9.47 -34.76
N ALA A 361 -25.37 -9.78 -35.44
CA ALA A 361 -25.18 -11.05 -36.12
C ALA A 361 -25.23 -12.25 -35.15
N LEU A 362 -24.92 -12.04 -33.85
CA LEU A 362 -25.12 -13.03 -32.80
C LEU A 362 -26.56 -13.55 -32.69
N LEU A 363 -27.57 -12.75 -33.09
CA LEU A 363 -28.96 -13.17 -33.07
C LEU A 363 -29.26 -14.28 -34.12
N SER A 364 -28.58 -14.23 -35.27
CA SER A 364 -28.73 -15.22 -36.33
C SER A 364 -27.69 -16.35 -36.28
N ASN A 365 -26.54 -16.12 -35.61
CA ASN A 365 -25.48 -17.09 -35.43
C ASN A 365 -24.85 -16.94 -34.04
N SER A 366 -25.40 -17.65 -33.07
CA SER A 366 -24.89 -17.64 -31.68
C SER A 366 -23.52 -18.31 -31.53
N GLY A 367 -23.02 -19.03 -32.54
CA GLY A 367 -21.69 -19.67 -32.52
C GLY A 367 -20.53 -18.69 -32.79
N LEU A 368 -20.79 -17.44 -33.14
CA LEU A 368 -19.72 -16.46 -33.47
C LEU A 368 -18.74 -16.21 -32.33
N PHE A 369 -19.18 -16.29 -31.07
CA PHE A 369 -18.24 -16.23 -29.93
C PHE A 369 -17.26 -17.41 -29.93
N GLY A 370 -17.76 -18.62 -30.13
CA GLY A 370 -16.93 -19.83 -30.24
C GLY A 370 -15.96 -19.80 -31.43
N ASP A 371 -16.31 -19.07 -32.48
CA ASP A 371 -15.47 -18.92 -33.68
C ASP A 371 -14.42 -17.81 -33.50
N VAL A 372 -14.80 -16.64 -32.94
CA VAL A 372 -13.94 -15.44 -32.86
C VAL A 372 -12.91 -15.54 -31.73
N LEU A 373 -13.34 -15.97 -30.53
CA LEU A 373 -12.45 -16.01 -29.37
C LEU A 373 -11.16 -16.83 -29.58
N PRO A 374 -11.22 -18.07 -30.14
CA PRO A 374 -10.00 -18.85 -30.42
C PRO A 374 -9.09 -18.19 -31.46
N ALA A 375 -9.65 -17.48 -32.45
CA ALA A 375 -8.87 -16.79 -33.48
C ALA A 375 -8.04 -15.65 -32.88
N VAL A 376 -8.63 -14.88 -31.99
CA VAL A 376 -7.94 -13.76 -31.32
C VAL A 376 -7.00 -14.26 -30.21
N ALA A 377 -7.30 -15.38 -29.58
CA ALA A 377 -6.49 -15.94 -28.51
C ALA A 377 -5.02 -16.24 -28.89
N GLN A 378 -4.78 -16.57 -30.14
CA GLN A 378 -3.46 -16.90 -30.68
C GLN A 378 -2.62 -15.65 -30.99
N ASP A 379 -3.22 -14.46 -30.99
CA ASP A 379 -2.49 -13.24 -31.26
C ASP A 379 -1.52 -12.92 -30.11
N PRO A 380 -0.22 -12.69 -30.41
CA PRO A 380 0.78 -12.38 -29.39
C PRO A 380 0.57 -11.00 -28.74
N ALA A 381 -0.26 -10.13 -29.35
CA ALA A 381 -0.61 -8.84 -28.77
C ALA A 381 -1.81 -8.93 -27.81
N ALA A 382 -2.55 -10.02 -27.74
CA ALA A 382 -3.75 -10.17 -26.93
C ALA A 382 -3.42 -10.69 -25.53
N ASP A 383 -3.29 -9.78 -24.56
CA ASP A 383 -2.96 -10.11 -23.16
C ASP A 383 -4.21 -10.29 -22.29
N LEU A 384 -5.21 -9.41 -22.48
CA LEU A 384 -6.43 -9.29 -21.67
C LEU A 384 -7.64 -9.26 -22.58
N PHE A 385 -8.78 -9.79 -22.11
CA PHE A 385 -10.03 -9.82 -22.87
C PHE A 385 -11.16 -9.20 -22.08
N PHE A 386 -11.92 -8.34 -22.75
CA PHE A 386 -13.14 -7.74 -22.24
C PHE A 386 -14.29 -8.01 -23.21
N ILE A 387 -15.31 -8.68 -22.72
CA ILE A 387 -16.55 -8.94 -23.46
C ILE A 387 -17.64 -8.03 -22.92
N ASN A 388 -18.23 -7.19 -23.76
CA ASN A 388 -19.31 -6.29 -23.38
C ASN A 388 -20.60 -6.67 -24.13
N ILE A 389 -21.63 -7.09 -23.35
CA ILE A 389 -22.93 -7.43 -23.88
C ILE A 389 -23.97 -6.47 -23.28
N PRO A 390 -24.15 -5.27 -23.88
CA PRO A 390 -25.05 -4.26 -23.33
C PRO A 390 -26.51 -4.70 -23.37
N VAL A 391 -26.91 -5.45 -24.40
CA VAL A 391 -28.26 -5.98 -24.53
C VAL A 391 -28.25 -7.33 -25.24
N ALA A 392 -28.89 -8.31 -24.63
CA ALA A 392 -29.29 -9.55 -25.29
C ALA A 392 -30.68 -9.96 -24.78
N GLY A 393 -31.52 -10.41 -25.69
CA GLY A 393 -32.90 -10.78 -25.38
C GLY A 393 -33.33 -12.07 -26.11
N ALA A 394 -34.61 -12.21 -26.38
CA ALA A 394 -35.14 -13.38 -27.07
C ALA A 394 -34.45 -13.61 -28.42
N GLY A 395 -34.00 -14.83 -28.66
CA GLY A 395 -33.26 -15.22 -29.86
C GLY A 395 -31.76 -15.26 -29.73
N TYR A 396 -31.16 -14.68 -28.66
CA TYR A 396 -29.76 -14.86 -28.33
C TYR A 396 -29.58 -16.13 -27.47
N ASP A 397 -28.64 -16.99 -27.84
CA ASP A 397 -28.22 -18.12 -26.99
C ASP A 397 -27.08 -17.69 -26.05
N VAL A 398 -27.47 -16.97 -24.98
CA VAL A 398 -26.51 -16.46 -23.97
C VAL A 398 -25.79 -17.60 -23.26
N GLU A 399 -26.42 -18.76 -23.11
CA GLU A 399 -25.81 -19.95 -22.55
C GLU A 399 -24.64 -20.44 -23.42
N ALA A 400 -24.77 -20.39 -24.74
CA ALA A 400 -23.68 -20.70 -25.67
C ALA A 400 -22.55 -19.70 -25.51
N PHE A 401 -22.83 -18.39 -25.44
CA PHE A 401 -21.78 -17.35 -25.22
C PHE A 401 -20.99 -17.60 -23.95
N ALA A 402 -21.68 -17.94 -22.85
CA ALA A 402 -21.04 -18.24 -21.58
C ALA A 402 -20.19 -19.49 -21.65
N ARG A 403 -20.68 -20.58 -22.29
CA ARG A 403 -19.91 -21.83 -22.48
C ARG A 403 -18.65 -21.59 -23.32
N ASP A 404 -18.76 -20.84 -24.42
CA ASP A 404 -17.65 -20.55 -25.33
C ASP A 404 -16.59 -19.69 -24.65
N THR A 405 -17.02 -18.67 -23.89
CA THR A 405 -16.11 -17.83 -23.09
C THR A 405 -15.39 -18.66 -22.03
N ALA A 406 -16.08 -19.55 -21.33
CA ALA A 406 -15.46 -20.42 -20.34
C ALA A 406 -14.53 -21.47 -20.98
N ALA A 407 -14.84 -21.98 -22.16
CA ALA A 407 -13.96 -22.87 -22.91
C ALA A 407 -12.68 -22.12 -23.36
N PHE A 408 -12.83 -20.89 -23.83
CA PHE A 408 -11.71 -20.01 -24.15
C PHE A 408 -10.81 -19.77 -22.92
N GLU A 409 -11.39 -19.38 -21.79
CA GLU A 409 -10.64 -19.12 -20.55
C GLU A 409 -9.85 -20.34 -20.11
N ARG A 410 -10.50 -21.52 -20.06
CA ARG A 410 -9.84 -22.78 -19.68
C ARG A 410 -8.72 -23.20 -20.63
N SER A 411 -8.89 -22.98 -21.94
CA SER A 411 -7.92 -23.41 -22.95
C SER A 411 -6.71 -22.51 -23.05
N THR A 412 -6.85 -21.22 -22.72
CA THR A 412 -5.79 -20.20 -22.88
C THR A 412 -5.17 -19.77 -21.55
N GLY A 413 -5.89 -19.85 -20.45
CA GLY A 413 -5.52 -19.28 -19.16
C GLY A 413 -5.45 -17.74 -19.18
N LYS A 414 -5.90 -17.08 -20.27
CA LYS A 414 -5.89 -15.62 -20.39
C LYS A 414 -7.04 -14.99 -19.62
N PRO A 415 -6.81 -13.83 -18.97
CA PRO A 415 -7.87 -13.10 -18.29
C PRO A 415 -8.98 -12.69 -19.22
N VAL A 416 -10.21 -13.06 -18.90
CA VAL A 416 -11.40 -12.63 -19.60
C VAL A 416 -12.48 -12.22 -18.61
N VAL A 417 -13.02 -11.01 -18.76
CA VAL A 417 -14.10 -10.49 -17.93
C VAL A 417 -15.27 -10.05 -18.81
N VAL A 418 -16.47 -10.07 -18.24
CA VAL A 418 -17.70 -9.73 -18.95
C VAL A 418 -18.37 -8.54 -18.27
N ALA A 419 -18.88 -7.59 -19.04
CA ALA A 419 -19.84 -6.60 -18.58
C ALA A 419 -21.22 -6.92 -19.15
N ALA A 420 -22.21 -7.06 -18.25
CA ALA A 420 -23.61 -7.28 -18.59
C ALA A 420 -24.50 -6.79 -17.44
N TRP A 421 -25.34 -5.79 -17.70
CA TRP A 421 -26.24 -5.25 -16.69
C TRP A 421 -27.52 -6.08 -16.51
N GLN A 422 -27.94 -6.80 -17.58
CA GLN A 422 -29.09 -7.69 -17.52
C GLN A 422 -28.72 -8.98 -16.77
N GLU A 423 -29.44 -9.31 -15.69
CA GLU A 423 -29.16 -10.55 -14.93
C GLU A 423 -29.35 -11.81 -15.77
N SER A 424 -30.31 -11.79 -16.73
CA SER A 424 -30.50 -12.89 -17.69
C SER A 424 -29.30 -13.14 -18.60
N VAL A 425 -28.44 -12.14 -18.79
CA VAL A 425 -27.19 -12.24 -19.53
C VAL A 425 -26.02 -12.57 -18.56
N ALA A 426 -25.99 -11.93 -17.40
CA ALA A 426 -24.91 -12.09 -16.45
C ALA A 426 -24.90 -13.50 -15.77
N ALA A 427 -26.08 -14.02 -15.43
CA ALA A 427 -26.20 -15.29 -14.69
C ALA A 427 -25.55 -16.49 -15.39
N PRO A 428 -25.71 -16.72 -16.71
CA PRO A 428 -25.00 -17.80 -17.42
C PRO A 428 -23.48 -17.69 -17.32
N PHE A 429 -22.90 -16.49 -17.46
CA PHE A 429 -21.45 -16.31 -17.32
C PHE A 429 -20.97 -16.56 -15.87
N LYS A 430 -21.70 -16.05 -14.88
CA LYS A 430 -21.42 -16.33 -13.46
C LYS A 430 -21.50 -17.84 -13.16
N ALA A 431 -22.49 -18.53 -13.72
CA ALA A 431 -22.62 -19.99 -13.55
C ALA A 431 -21.44 -20.77 -14.16
N GLN A 432 -20.80 -20.25 -15.18
CA GLN A 432 -19.55 -20.79 -15.75
C GLN A 432 -18.30 -20.33 -15.00
N GLY A 433 -18.43 -19.53 -13.94
CA GLY A 433 -17.32 -19.00 -13.15
C GLY A 433 -16.54 -17.88 -13.86
N ILE A 434 -17.12 -17.20 -14.82
CA ILE A 434 -16.52 -16.04 -15.49
C ILE A 434 -16.82 -14.79 -14.68
N PRO A 435 -15.78 -14.01 -14.26
CA PRO A 435 -15.98 -12.74 -13.57
C PRO A 435 -16.85 -11.79 -14.39
N THR A 436 -18.00 -11.43 -13.82
CA THR A 436 -19.02 -10.66 -14.53
C THR A 436 -19.42 -9.43 -13.74
N TYR A 437 -19.46 -8.29 -14.42
CA TYR A 437 -19.67 -6.96 -13.85
C TYR A 437 -20.91 -6.30 -14.47
N VAL A 438 -21.47 -5.31 -13.76
CA VAL A 438 -22.66 -4.60 -14.22
C VAL A 438 -22.33 -3.60 -15.33
N ASN A 439 -21.10 -3.07 -15.33
CA ASN A 439 -20.66 -2.02 -16.26
C ASN A 439 -19.20 -2.21 -16.68
N GLU A 440 -18.80 -1.45 -17.72
CA GLU A 440 -17.44 -1.46 -18.28
C GLU A 440 -16.37 -1.01 -17.29
N ASN A 441 -16.65 0.02 -16.48
CA ASN A 441 -15.66 0.60 -15.59
C ASN A 441 -15.24 -0.39 -14.50
N ASP A 442 -16.18 -1.13 -13.94
CA ASP A 442 -15.88 -2.18 -12.96
C ASP A 442 -15.08 -3.33 -13.57
N ALA A 443 -15.45 -3.74 -14.80
CA ALA A 443 -14.77 -4.79 -15.53
C ALA A 443 -13.32 -4.41 -15.91
N LEU A 444 -13.15 -3.26 -16.56
CA LEU A 444 -11.86 -2.77 -17.01
C LEU A 444 -10.97 -2.34 -15.85
N GLY A 445 -11.56 -1.69 -14.82
CA GLY A 445 -10.84 -1.36 -13.59
C GLY A 445 -10.27 -2.61 -12.90
N THR A 446 -11.03 -3.72 -12.89
CA THR A 446 -10.53 -5.00 -12.35
C THR A 446 -9.39 -5.59 -13.18
N LEU A 447 -9.47 -5.57 -14.51
CA LEU A 447 -8.37 -6.04 -15.37
C LEU A 447 -7.12 -5.18 -15.20
N ALA A 448 -7.28 -3.85 -15.13
CA ALA A 448 -6.17 -2.92 -14.92
C ALA A 448 -5.50 -3.15 -13.56
N GLN A 449 -6.29 -3.33 -12.51
CA GLN A 449 -5.81 -3.68 -11.18
C GLN A 449 -5.04 -5.00 -11.22
N LEU A 450 -5.61 -6.05 -11.79
CA LEU A 450 -4.98 -7.38 -11.86
C LEU A 450 -3.64 -7.32 -12.60
N ALA A 451 -3.59 -6.67 -13.76
CA ALA A 451 -2.36 -6.54 -14.55
C ALA A 451 -1.29 -5.72 -13.82
N SER A 452 -1.69 -4.58 -13.24
CA SER A 452 -0.76 -3.71 -12.50
C SER A 452 -0.24 -4.38 -11.24
N HIS A 453 -1.11 -5.04 -10.47
CA HIS A 453 -0.70 -5.75 -9.25
C HIS A 453 0.19 -6.95 -9.57
N THR A 454 -0.10 -7.69 -10.64
CA THR A 454 0.76 -8.80 -11.09
C THR A 454 2.16 -8.30 -11.44
N ALA A 455 2.26 -7.19 -12.16
CA ALA A 455 3.55 -6.57 -12.47
C ALA A 455 4.27 -6.13 -11.18
N LEU A 456 3.55 -5.51 -10.24
CA LEU A 456 4.10 -5.08 -8.97
C LEU A 456 4.61 -6.26 -8.12
N MET A 457 3.87 -7.37 -8.06
CA MET A 457 4.30 -8.58 -7.34
C MET A 457 5.54 -9.23 -7.97
N ARG A 458 5.75 -9.08 -9.27
CA ARG A 458 6.94 -9.60 -9.98
C ARG A 458 8.17 -8.71 -9.86
N GLN A 459 8.00 -7.45 -9.43
CA GLN A 459 9.12 -6.52 -9.30
C GLN A 459 10.10 -7.02 -8.23
N ALA A 460 11.35 -7.23 -8.63
CA ALA A 460 12.39 -7.68 -7.71
C ALA A 460 12.85 -6.52 -6.82
N ILE A 461 12.88 -6.74 -5.52
CA ILE A 461 13.55 -5.83 -4.58
C ILE A 461 15.03 -6.24 -4.55
N VAL A 462 15.88 -5.41 -5.15
CA VAL A 462 17.32 -5.64 -5.14
C VAL A 462 17.90 -5.02 -3.86
N PRO A 463 18.40 -5.84 -2.91
CA PRO A 463 18.95 -5.30 -1.68
C PRO A 463 20.20 -4.46 -1.98
N TRP A 464 20.34 -3.35 -1.29
CA TRP A 464 21.58 -2.59 -1.35
C TRP A 464 22.67 -3.31 -0.56
N PRO A 465 23.93 -3.29 -1.01
CA PRO A 465 25.04 -3.78 -0.22
C PRO A 465 25.12 -2.98 1.10
N ALA A 466 25.54 -3.63 2.17
CA ALA A 466 25.77 -2.96 3.42
C ALA A 466 26.74 -1.78 3.19
N GLY A 467 26.25 -0.57 3.40
CA GLY A 467 27.03 0.65 3.24
C GLY A 467 27.99 0.83 4.42
N THR A 468 29.11 1.49 4.19
CA THR A 468 29.93 2.03 5.27
C THR A 468 29.22 3.26 5.84
N SER A 469 29.13 3.36 7.17
CA SER A 469 28.60 4.57 7.82
C SER A 469 29.42 5.78 7.36
N PRO A 470 28.76 6.87 6.89
CA PRO A 470 29.48 8.06 6.46
C PRO A 470 30.23 8.68 7.64
N ALA A 471 31.46 9.11 7.42
CA ALA A 471 32.19 9.89 8.40
C ALA A 471 31.59 11.31 8.45
N LEU A 472 30.85 11.61 9.51
CA LEU A 472 30.34 12.98 9.72
C LEU A 472 31.41 13.88 10.31
N PRO A 473 31.47 15.15 9.90
CA PRO A 473 32.36 16.13 10.52
C PRO A 473 32.11 16.23 12.04
N PRO A 474 33.14 16.43 12.86
CA PRO A 474 32.95 16.61 14.30
C PRO A 474 32.11 17.86 14.59
N GLY A 475 31.31 17.82 15.65
CA GLY A 475 30.46 18.93 16.09
C GLY A 475 29.21 18.44 16.82
N THR A 476 28.60 19.31 17.61
CA THR A 476 27.39 19.04 18.42
C THR A 476 26.16 19.83 17.93
N GLY A 477 26.30 20.64 16.89
CA GLY A 477 25.17 21.38 16.29
C GLY A 477 24.17 20.43 15.63
N GLN A 478 22.90 20.80 15.66
CA GLN A 478 21.80 20.03 15.06
C GLN A 478 22.02 19.86 13.54
N PHE A 479 22.48 20.90 12.87
CA PHE A 479 22.72 20.88 11.43
C PHE A 479 24.21 20.94 11.10
N LEU A 480 24.60 20.25 10.03
CA LEU A 480 25.86 20.51 9.35
C LEU A 480 25.73 21.83 8.57
N ASN A 481 26.80 22.65 8.52
CA ASN A 481 26.80 23.76 7.61
C ASN A 481 26.81 23.28 6.14
N GLU A 482 26.49 24.18 5.20
CA GLU A 482 26.36 23.82 3.78
C GLU A 482 27.65 23.18 3.20
N ALA A 483 28.82 23.72 3.52
CA ALA A 483 30.09 23.18 3.02
C ALA A 483 30.33 21.74 3.54
N GLN A 484 30.00 21.47 4.80
CA GLN A 484 30.07 20.15 5.38
C GLN A 484 29.04 19.20 4.74
N SER A 485 27.80 19.65 4.53
CA SER A 485 26.74 18.88 3.89
C SER A 485 27.12 18.48 2.47
N LEU A 486 27.63 19.43 1.67
CA LEU A 486 28.11 19.17 0.31
C LEU A 486 29.31 18.21 0.30
N ALA A 487 30.22 18.30 1.29
CA ALA A 487 31.35 17.37 1.41
C ALA A 487 30.90 15.93 1.74
N VAL A 488 29.91 15.75 2.62
CA VAL A 488 29.31 14.43 2.93
C VAL A 488 28.62 13.84 1.69
N LEU A 489 27.86 14.65 0.96
CA LEU A 489 27.21 14.22 -0.29
C LEU A 489 28.24 13.83 -1.36
N ALA A 490 29.30 14.64 -1.55
CA ALA A 490 30.37 14.35 -2.50
C ALA A 490 31.10 13.03 -2.14
N ALA A 491 31.36 12.77 -0.86
CA ALA A 491 31.95 11.54 -0.40
C ALA A 491 31.04 10.30 -0.64
N ALA A 492 29.72 10.52 -0.68
CA ALA A 492 28.73 9.50 -1.04
C ALA A 492 28.55 9.33 -2.57
N GLY A 493 29.33 10.05 -3.38
CA GLY A 493 29.29 9.98 -4.85
C GLY A 493 28.22 10.87 -5.50
N VAL A 494 27.60 11.78 -4.74
CA VAL A 494 26.63 12.74 -5.28
C VAL A 494 27.39 13.91 -5.96
N PRO A 495 27.10 14.24 -7.23
CA PRO A 495 27.70 15.39 -7.89
C PRO A 495 27.29 16.71 -7.24
N VAL A 496 28.24 17.46 -6.71
CA VAL A 496 28.02 18.75 -6.07
C VAL A 496 28.68 19.87 -6.86
N VAL A 497 28.15 21.08 -6.76
CA VAL A 497 28.70 22.26 -7.41
C VAL A 497 30.12 22.54 -6.93
N ALA A 498 31.01 22.97 -7.84
CA ALA A 498 32.35 23.40 -7.46
C ALA A 498 32.25 24.62 -6.54
N HIS A 499 32.80 24.54 -5.35
CA HIS A 499 32.72 25.58 -4.33
C HIS A 499 33.99 25.69 -3.48
N ARG A 500 34.13 26.79 -2.77
CA ARG A 500 35.18 27.02 -1.77
C ARG A 500 34.54 27.64 -0.53
N LEU A 501 34.86 27.09 0.64
CA LEU A 501 34.57 27.72 1.92
C LEU A 501 35.70 28.72 2.26
N CYS A 502 35.35 29.98 2.41
CA CYS A 502 36.25 31.11 2.67
C CYS A 502 36.06 31.62 4.10
N ARG A 503 37.13 31.95 4.77
CA ARG A 503 37.13 32.47 6.15
C ARG A 503 37.68 33.92 6.22
N SER A 504 37.96 34.52 5.08
CA SER A 504 38.35 35.91 4.94
C SER A 504 37.89 36.50 3.61
N ALA A 505 37.73 37.83 3.55
CA ALA A 505 37.39 38.54 2.33
C ALA A 505 38.42 38.29 1.20
N LYS A 506 39.70 38.17 1.57
CA LYS A 506 40.78 37.81 0.62
C LYS A 506 40.55 36.45 0.01
N GLU A 507 40.28 35.42 0.85
CA GLU A 507 39.98 34.08 0.35
C GLU A 507 38.76 34.04 -0.55
N ALA A 508 37.69 34.81 -0.25
CA ALA A 508 36.51 34.92 -1.08
C ALA A 508 36.82 35.54 -2.46
N GLY A 509 37.67 36.58 -2.51
CA GLY A 509 38.17 37.12 -3.77
C GLY A 509 39.01 36.11 -4.56
N ASP A 510 39.97 35.44 -3.90
CA ASP A 510 40.85 34.46 -4.52
C ASP A 510 40.05 33.22 -5.04
N ALA A 511 38.96 32.85 -4.39
CA ALA A 511 38.10 31.72 -4.77
C ALA A 511 37.44 31.92 -6.14
N MET A 512 37.19 33.18 -6.56
CA MET A 512 36.62 33.49 -7.88
C MET A 512 37.47 32.97 -9.04
N ALA A 513 38.79 32.91 -8.87
CA ALA A 513 39.68 32.37 -9.91
C ALA A 513 39.51 30.83 -10.04
N ALA A 514 39.14 30.13 -8.97
CA ALA A 514 38.97 28.70 -8.95
C ALA A 514 37.56 28.24 -9.42
N VAL A 515 36.51 29.01 -9.09
CA VAL A 515 35.12 28.62 -9.43
C VAL A 515 34.64 29.25 -10.74
N GLY A 516 35.26 30.33 -11.21
CA GLY A 516 34.88 31.06 -12.41
C GLY A 516 33.76 32.10 -12.15
N ALA A 517 33.66 33.06 -13.06
CA ALA A 517 32.59 34.05 -13.04
C ALA A 517 31.52 33.74 -14.12
N PRO A 518 30.24 34.04 -13.86
CA PRO A 518 29.70 34.52 -12.60
C PRO A 518 29.65 33.44 -11.50
N ALA A 519 29.73 33.88 -10.24
CA ALA A 519 29.68 33.02 -9.07
C ALA A 519 28.46 33.29 -8.18
N VAL A 520 28.24 32.44 -7.21
CA VAL A 520 27.26 32.58 -6.12
C VAL A 520 28.06 32.72 -4.82
N VAL A 521 27.72 33.72 -4.00
CA VAL A 521 28.31 33.93 -2.68
C VAL A 521 27.24 33.77 -1.62
N LYS A 522 27.45 32.81 -0.68
CA LYS A 522 26.48 32.45 0.34
C LYS A 522 27.14 32.41 1.73
N ALA A 523 26.49 32.98 2.75
CA ALA A 523 26.91 32.74 4.12
C ALA A 523 26.85 31.24 4.49
N CYS A 524 27.78 30.79 5.32
CA CYS A 524 27.85 29.39 5.76
C CYS A 524 27.84 29.36 7.29
N SER A 525 26.72 28.83 7.84
CA SER A 525 26.51 28.60 9.25
C SER A 525 25.50 27.48 9.44
N GLY A 526 25.75 26.57 10.37
CA GLY A 526 24.79 25.55 10.78
C GLY A 526 23.59 26.11 11.53
N ASP A 527 23.67 27.33 12.06
CA ASP A 527 22.60 27.98 12.82
C ASP A 527 21.58 28.71 11.92
N VAL A 528 21.86 28.90 10.61
CA VAL A 528 21.00 29.61 9.66
C VAL A 528 20.67 28.71 8.46
N PRO A 529 19.72 27.81 8.59
CA PRO A 529 19.34 26.89 7.50
C PRO A 529 18.67 27.61 6.31
N HIS A 530 17.88 28.69 6.53
CA HIS A 530 17.15 29.43 5.49
C HIS A 530 17.83 30.77 5.14
N LYS A 531 18.98 30.70 4.50
CA LYS A 531 19.84 31.83 4.16
C LYS A 531 19.17 32.91 3.30
N SER A 532 18.28 32.51 2.39
CA SER A 532 17.63 33.44 1.45
C SER A 532 16.72 34.45 2.14
N GLU A 533 16.07 34.07 3.25
CA GLU A 533 15.19 34.96 4.03
C GLU A 533 15.96 36.10 4.70
N HIS A 534 17.24 35.92 4.96
CA HIS A 534 18.13 36.89 5.61
C HIS A 534 19.02 37.62 4.61
N GLY A 535 18.80 37.50 3.30
CA GLY A 535 19.63 38.14 2.27
C GLY A 535 21.08 37.61 2.23
N LEU A 536 21.31 36.42 2.73
CA LEU A 536 22.63 35.76 2.84
C LEU A 536 23.03 34.94 1.60
N VAL A 537 22.38 35.19 0.46
CA VAL A 537 22.69 34.59 -0.85
C VAL A 537 22.80 35.71 -1.89
N ALA A 538 23.94 35.80 -2.57
CA ALA A 538 24.15 36.73 -3.68
C ALA A 538 24.47 35.97 -4.96
N LEU A 539 23.69 36.21 -6.01
CA LEU A 539 23.82 35.60 -7.32
C LEU A 539 24.53 36.55 -8.31
N ASN A 540 25.06 35.99 -9.39
CA ASN A 540 25.69 36.74 -10.50
C ASN A 540 26.89 37.61 -10.08
N VAL A 541 27.66 37.15 -9.09
CA VAL A 541 28.87 37.86 -8.65
C VAL A 541 29.93 37.75 -9.73
N GLY A 542 30.37 38.91 -10.27
CA GLY A 542 31.22 38.97 -11.46
C GLY A 542 32.70 39.13 -11.16
N THR A 543 33.06 39.70 -10.00
CA THR A 543 34.43 40.09 -9.70
C THR A 543 34.90 39.65 -8.32
N ALA A 544 36.22 39.50 -8.16
CA ALA A 544 36.86 39.18 -6.88
C ALA A 544 36.60 40.28 -5.81
N ALA A 545 36.53 41.54 -6.22
CA ALA A 545 36.23 42.65 -5.30
C ALA A 545 34.80 42.59 -4.76
N GLU A 546 33.81 42.23 -5.61
CA GLU A 546 32.44 42.03 -5.19
C GLU A 546 32.33 40.83 -4.22
N ALA A 547 33.01 39.71 -4.50
CA ALA A 547 33.01 38.57 -3.62
C ALA A 547 33.61 38.88 -2.24
N ALA A 548 34.70 39.67 -2.20
CA ALA A 548 35.30 40.12 -0.93
C ALA A 548 34.35 41.03 -0.14
N ALA A 549 33.71 42.01 -0.80
CA ALA A 549 32.76 42.92 -0.15
C ALA A 549 31.50 42.17 0.36
N LEU A 550 31.05 41.15 -0.37
CA LEU A 550 29.95 40.27 0.04
C LEU A 550 30.33 39.41 1.27
N PHE A 551 31.57 38.93 1.32
CA PHE A 551 32.09 38.26 2.50
C PHE A 551 31.93 39.11 3.77
N ASP A 552 32.45 40.34 3.75
CA ASP A 552 32.42 41.24 4.92
C ASP A 552 30.98 41.55 5.35
N ARG A 553 30.09 41.78 4.40
CA ARG A 553 28.66 42.02 4.65
C ARG A 553 27.98 40.81 5.27
N GLN A 554 28.13 39.64 4.66
CA GLN A 554 27.47 38.41 5.14
C GLN A 554 28.04 37.96 6.49
N TRP A 555 29.33 38.16 6.70
CA TRP A 555 29.99 37.91 7.98
C TRP A 555 29.42 38.78 9.11
N ALA A 556 29.22 40.08 8.84
CA ALA A 556 28.57 40.99 9.77
C ALA A 556 27.11 40.58 10.07
N THR A 557 26.34 40.22 9.02
CA THR A 557 24.96 39.80 9.18
C THR A 557 24.85 38.51 10.03
N LEU A 558 25.73 37.52 9.88
CA LEU A 558 25.76 36.37 10.75
C LEU A 558 25.98 36.75 12.22
N ALA A 559 26.88 37.70 12.50
CA ALA A 559 27.12 38.22 13.85
C ALA A 559 25.87 38.93 14.41
N GLU A 560 25.18 39.73 13.63
CA GLU A 560 23.93 40.42 14.00
C GLU A 560 22.81 39.42 14.35
N LEU A 561 22.76 38.29 13.65
CA LEU A 561 21.83 37.20 13.91
C LEU A 561 22.23 36.34 15.13
N GLY A 562 23.42 36.58 15.71
CA GLY A 562 23.96 35.71 16.80
C GLY A 562 24.35 34.31 16.34
N ALA A 563 24.51 34.11 15.03
CA ALA A 563 24.84 32.83 14.44
C ALA A 563 26.35 32.58 14.37
N ALA A 564 26.76 31.33 14.40
CA ALA A 564 28.17 30.96 14.26
C ALA A 564 28.73 31.40 12.90
N GLN A 565 29.80 32.15 12.92
CA GLN A 565 30.51 32.63 11.74
C GLN A 565 31.47 31.54 11.23
N GLU A 566 30.95 30.52 10.53
CA GLU A 566 31.74 29.36 10.10
C GLU A 566 32.44 29.61 8.75
N GLY A 567 31.95 30.58 7.94
CA GLY A 567 32.54 30.97 6.68
C GLY A 567 31.56 31.59 5.70
N VAL A 568 32.03 31.82 4.48
CA VAL A 568 31.23 32.18 3.32
C VAL A 568 31.64 31.25 2.17
N ILE A 569 30.65 30.67 1.50
CA ILE A 569 30.87 29.83 0.33
C ILE A 569 30.87 30.69 -0.93
N VAL A 570 31.90 30.51 -1.76
CA VAL A 570 31.93 30.98 -3.14
C VAL A 570 31.79 29.77 -4.03
N ALA A 571 30.70 29.70 -4.78
CA ALA A 571 30.35 28.56 -5.63
C ALA A 571 30.20 28.95 -7.11
N ALA A 572 30.50 28.02 -8.00
CA ALA A 572 30.28 28.25 -9.43
C ALA A 572 28.78 28.43 -9.71
N MET A 573 28.42 29.48 -10.42
CA MET A 573 27.06 29.65 -10.87
C MET A 573 26.77 28.67 -12.01
N ARG A 574 25.77 27.83 -11.82
CA ARG A 574 25.33 26.86 -12.82
C ARG A 574 23.97 27.26 -13.39
N ARG A 575 23.75 26.94 -14.64
CA ARG A 575 22.46 27.03 -15.32
C ARG A 575 22.10 25.67 -15.85
N GLY A 576 20.88 25.23 -15.67
CA GLY A 576 20.31 23.99 -16.16
C GLY A 576 18.91 24.21 -16.68
N GLN A 577 18.25 23.14 -17.08
CA GLN A 577 16.92 23.23 -17.65
C GLN A 577 15.82 23.23 -16.59
N HIS A 578 16.01 22.44 -15.52
CA HIS A 578 15.01 22.32 -14.48
C HIS A 578 15.64 22.03 -13.10
N GLU A 579 14.97 22.50 -12.05
CA GLU A 579 15.37 22.32 -10.66
C GLU A 579 14.50 21.24 -10.01
N PHE A 580 15.13 20.27 -9.36
CA PHE A 580 14.47 19.25 -8.55
C PHE A 580 14.86 19.38 -7.09
N MET A 581 14.01 18.84 -6.21
CA MET A 581 14.36 18.59 -4.83
C MET A 581 14.57 17.09 -4.58
N VAL A 582 15.53 16.76 -3.72
CA VAL A 582 15.74 15.39 -3.20
C VAL A 582 15.89 15.48 -1.70
N GLY A 583 14.97 14.88 -0.97
CA GLY A 583 15.00 14.79 0.49
C GLY A 583 15.11 13.35 0.97
N ALA A 584 15.71 13.16 2.14
CA ALA A 584 15.64 11.88 2.85
C ALA A 584 15.46 12.13 4.35
N ARG A 585 14.70 11.26 5.01
CA ARG A 585 14.49 11.36 6.46
C ARG A 585 14.26 9.99 7.07
N ILE A 586 14.41 9.92 8.38
CA ILE A 586 13.99 8.74 9.14
C ILE A 586 12.52 8.95 9.55
N ASP A 587 11.62 8.20 8.91
CA ASP A 587 10.22 8.14 9.34
C ASP A 587 10.12 7.31 10.62
N PRO A 588 9.37 7.76 11.65
CA PRO A 588 9.32 7.07 12.94
C PRO A 588 8.69 5.68 12.88
N VAL A 589 7.93 5.38 11.81
CA VAL A 589 7.24 4.09 11.63
C VAL A 589 7.93 3.24 10.56
N PHE A 590 8.22 3.83 9.40
CA PHE A 590 8.73 3.11 8.23
C PHE A 590 10.26 3.12 8.10
N GLY A 591 10.97 3.82 8.98
CA GLY A 591 12.42 3.97 8.87
C GLY A 591 12.83 4.94 7.76
N PRO A 592 13.95 4.71 7.06
CA PRO A 592 14.42 5.62 6.02
C PRO A 592 13.42 5.75 4.86
N VAL A 593 13.13 6.99 4.47
CA VAL A 593 12.33 7.32 3.28
C VAL A 593 13.02 8.40 2.47
N VAL A 594 12.87 8.36 1.16
CA VAL A 594 13.43 9.34 0.22
C VAL A 594 12.30 9.99 -0.54
N VAL A 595 12.41 11.32 -0.73
CA VAL A 595 11.44 12.13 -1.44
C VAL A 595 12.13 12.75 -2.64
N VAL A 596 11.49 12.76 -3.80
CA VAL A 596 11.96 13.44 -5.01
C VAL A 596 10.80 14.13 -5.69
N GLY A 597 11.02 15.32 -6.21
CA GLY A 597 9.99 16.05 -6.95
C GLY A 597 10.44 17.40 -7.51
N ASP A 598 9.46 18.20 -7.90
CA ASP A 598 9.69 19.55 -8.42
C ASP A 598 10.45 20.38 -7.38
N GLY A 599 11.45 21.14 -7.82
CA GLY A 599 12.36 21.91 -6.97
C GLY A 599 12.11 23.42 -7.01
N GLY A 600 13.05 24.18 -6.44
CA GLY A 600 13.03 25.63 -6.45
C GLY A 600 12.00 26.23 -5.48
N LYS A 601 11.64 27.50 -5.68
CA LYS A 601 10.87 28.31 -4.72
C LYS A 601 9.38 27.93 -4.54
N TYR A 602 8.83 27.06 -5.39
CA TYR A 602 7.42 26.70 -5.37
C TYR A 602 7.14 25.31 -4.74
N VAL A 603 8.15 24.63 -4.27
CA VAL A 603 8.06 23.27 -3.68
C VAL A 603 6.96 23.17 -2.62
N GLU A 604 6.92 24.11 -1.69
CA GLU A 604 5.94 24.09 -0.59
C GLU A 604 4.50 24.31 -1.06
N ALA A 605 4.31 25.05 -2.15
CA ALA A 605 2.99 25.37 -2.70
C ALA A 605 2.43 24.24 -3.57
N LEU A 606 3.26 23.63 -4.40
CA LEU A 606 2.80 22.62 -5.37
C LEU A 606 2.79 21.21 -4.80
N LYS A 607 3.70 20.88 -3.87
CA LYS A 607 3.84 19.57 -3.22
C LYS A 607 3.80 18.39 -4.21
N ASP A 608 4.38 18.58 -5.42
CA ASP A 608 4.44 17.55 -6.46
C ASP A 608 5.67 16.69 -6.26
N VAL A 609 5.55 15.74 -5.34
CA VAL A 609 6.65 14.87 -4.90
C VAL A 609 6.24 13.40 -4.85
N ALA A 610 7.19 12.53 -5.16
CA ALA A 610 7.10 11.09 -4.97
C ALA A 610 7.91 10.66 -3.74
N VAL A 611 7.43 9.64 -3.04
CA VAL A 611 8.12 9.01 -1.90
C VAL A 611 8.60 7.62 -2.33
N LEU A 612 9.80 7.26 -1.91
CA LEU A 612 10.44 5.98 -2.16
C LEU A 612 10.89 5.38 -0.83
N VAL A 613 10.68 4.06 -0.68
CA VAL A 613 11.15 3.29 0.48
C VAL A 613 12.38 2.49 0.05
N PRO A 614 13.55 2.68 0.69
CA PRO A 614 14.75 1.90 0.39
C PRO A 614 14.58 0.38 0.70
N PRO A 615 15.26 -0.50 -0.04
CA PRO A 615 16.14 -0.24 -1.19
C PRO A 615 15.37 -0.11 -2.52
N PHE A 616 15.79 0.77 -3.40
CA PHE A 616 15.20 0.96 -4.74
C PHE A 616 16.30 1.15 -5.80
N ALA A 617 15.97 0.90 -7.06
CA ALA A 617 16.84 1.10 -8.20
C ALA A 617 16.57 2.45 -8.91
N ALA A 618 17.47 2.88 -9.79
CA ALA A 618 17.26 4.09 -10.61
C ALA A 618 15.98 4.01 -11.46
N ALA A 619 15.63 2.81 -11.93
CA ALA A 619 14.38 2.59 -12.66
C ALA A 619 13.13 2.89 -11.82
N ASP A 620 13.15 2.60 -10.50
CA ASP A 620 12.03 2.90 -9.59
C ASP A 620 11.87 4.41 -9.40
N VAL A 621 12.99 5.14 -9.33
CA VAL A 621 13.00 6.61 -9.28
C VAL A 621 12.38 7.19 -10.55
N THR A 622 12.82 6.73 -11.72
CA THR A 622 12.29 7.16 -13.01
C THR A 622 10.79 6.88 -13.13
N ALA A 623 10.35 5.69 -12.70
CA ALA A 623 8.94 5.35 -12.67
C ALA A 623 8.14 6.26 -11.72
N ALA A 624 8.68 6.58 -10.56
CA ALA A 624 8.06 7.48 -9.59
C ALA A 624 7.93 8.92 -10.13
N LEU A 625 8.98 9.45 -10.77
CA LEU A 625 8.97 10.78 -11.40
C LEU A 625 7.90 10.90 -12.50
N ARG A 626 7.67 9.83 -13.26
CA ARG A 626 6.62 9.80 -14.29
C ARG A 626 5.20 9.84 -13.75
N THR A 627 5.00 9.66 -12.45
CA THR A 627 3.68 9.81 -11.81
C THR A 627 3.38 11.24 -11.37
N LEU A 628 4.37 12.14 -11.41
CA LEU A 628 4.25 13.52 -11.01
C LEU A 628 3.58 14.37 -12.09
N ARG A 629 3.04 15.52 -11.70
CA ARG A 629 2.43 16.49 -12.63
C ARG A 629 3.46 17.07 -13.60
N ILE A 630 4.72 17.15 -13.15
CA ILE A 630 5.84 17.63 -13.98
C ILE A 630 6.29 16.60 -15.02
N ALA A 631 5.75 15.38 -15.04
CA ALA A 631 6.18 14.31 -15.96
C ALA A 631 6.31 14.74 -17.44
N PRO A 632 5.41 15.59 -18.00
CA PRO A 632 5.59 16.08 -19.38
C PRO A 632 6.87 16.88 -19.60
N LEU A 633 7.40 17.56 -18.56
CA LEU A 633 8.64 18.33 -18.67
C LEU A 633 9.87 17.43 -18.79
N LEU A 634 9.81 16.20 -18.30
CA LEU A 634 10.92 15.25 -18.33
C LEU A 634 11.36 14.88 -19.75
N GLU A 635 10.41 14.82 -20.66
CA GLU A 635 10.65 14.48 -22.08
C GLU A 635 10.92 15.72 -22.96
N GLY A 636 10.93 16.92 -22.37
CA GLY A 636 11.13 18.20 -23.06
C GLY A 636 9.81 18.76 -23.62
N VAL A 637 9.67 20.09 -23.55
CA VAL A 637 8.49 20.81 -24.05
C VAL A 637 8.93 21.97 -24.95
N ARG A 638 8.14 22.30 -25.97
CA ARG A 638 8.33 23.44 -26.88
C ARG A 638 9.72 23.53 -27.54
N GLY A 639 10.36 22.38 -27.76
CA GLY A 639 11.69 22.30 -28.39
C GLY A 639 12.85 22.22 -27.40
N ASP A 640 12.60 22.25 -26.10
CA ASP A 640 13.62 21.94 -25.11
C ASP A 640 14.01 20.43 -25.21
N PRO A 641 15.28 20.08 -25.07
CA PRO A 641 15.69 18.69 -25.06
C PRO A 641 15.19 17.98 -23.79
N PRO A 642 15.00 16.64 -23.82
CA PRO A 642 14.68 15.85 -22.63
C PRO A 642 15.69 16.05 -21.51
N LEU A 643 15.24 15.99 -20.27
CA LEU A 643 16.07 16.09 -19.07
C LEU A 643 16.92 14.81 -18.85
N ASP A 644 18.04 14.96 -18.16
CA ASP A 644 18.90 13.85 -17.75
C ASP A 644 18.36 13.16 -16.48
N ILE A 645 17.24 12.44 -16.66
CA ILE A 645 16.55 11.78 -15.56
C ILE A 645 17.37 10.63 -14.98
N ASP A 646 18.21 9.99 -15.78
CA ASP A 646 19.11 8.94 -15.30
C ASP A 646 20.12 9.50 -14.30
N ALA A 647 20.70 10.66 -14.58
CA ALA A 647 21.61 11.34 -13.66
C ALA A 647 20.89 11.79 -12.36
N LEU A 648 19.65 12.28 -12.45
CA LEU A 648 18.84 12.59 -11.27
C LEU A 648 18.55 11.33 -10.45
N ALA A 649 18.19 10.22 -11.10
CA ALA A 649 17.90 8.96 -10.43
C ALA A 649 19.12 8.43 -9.65
N GLU A 650 20.33 8.56 -10.20
CA GLU A 650 21.56 8.21 -9.48
C GLU A 650 21.80 9.08 -8.25
N VAL A 651 21.49 10.37 -8.30
CA VAL A 651 21.55 11.27 -7.13
C VAL A 651 20.58 10.78 -6.06
N VAL A 652 19.33 10.45 -6.41
CA VAL A 652 18.31 9.96 -5.48
C VAL A 652 18.73 8.64 -4.83
N VAL A 653 19.28 7.69 -5.61
CA VAL A 653 19.81 6.42 -5.10
C VAL A 653 20.98 6.66 -4.14
N ALA A 654 21.90 7.56 -4.46
CA ALA A 654 23.05 7.86 -3.61
C ALA A 654 22.61 8.50 -2.27
N VAL A 655 21.66 9.43 -2.28
CA VAL A 655 21.06 10.02 -1.07
C VAL A 655 20.34 8.95 -0.25
N GLY A 656 19.61 8.04 -0.89
CA GLY A 656 18.97 6.92 -0.23
C GLY A 656 19.98 5.97 0.45
N LYS A 657 21.07 5.63 -0.23
CA LYS A 657 22.15 4.82 0.37
C LYS A 657 22.82 5.53 1.54
N LEU A 658 23.00 6.85 1.44
CA LEU A 658 23.60 7.67 2.49
C LEU A 658 22.76 7.65 3.77
N ILE A 659 21.44 7.90 3.69
CA ILE A 659 20.58 7.91 4.89
C ILE A 659 20.47 6.52 5.53
N VAL A 660 20.40 5.45 4.74
CA VAL A 660 20.39 4.06 5.24
C VAL A 660 21.73 3.71 5.88
N GLY A 661 22.86 4.01 5.21
CA GLY A 661 24.20 3.72 5.70
C GLY A 661 24.59 4.51 6.96
N ALA A 662 23.95 5.66 7.19
CA ALA A 662 24.18 6.47 8.38
C ALA A 662 23.66 5.81 9.68
N GLY A 663 22.77 4.84 9.61
CA GLY A 663 22.33 4.04 10.77
C GLY A 663 21.76 4.88 11.92
N GLY A 664 21.10 6.02 11.61
CA GLY A 664 20.58 6.96 12.61
C GLY A 664 21.50 8.13 12.96
N ALA A 665 22.73 8.16 12.49
CA ALA A 665 23.63 9.32 12.68
C ALA A 665 23.19 10.57 11.87
N ILE A 666 22.34 10.38 10.87
CA ILE A 666 21.66 11.43 10.09
C ILE A 666 20.16 11.28 10.31
N ALA A 667 19.49 12.34 10.75
CA ALA A 667 18.04 12.39 10.91
C ALA A 667 17.35 12.77 9.59
N SER A 668 17.89 13.76 8.88
CA SER A 668 17.35 14.20 7.59
C SER A 668 18.45 14.75 6.66
N ILE A 669 18.18 14.69 5.37
CA ILE A 669 18.96 15.26 4.28
C ILE A 669 17.99 16.06 3.41
N ASP A 670 18.28 17.32 3.19
CA ASP A 670 17.55 18.19 2.23
C ASP A 670 18.51 18.69 1.17
N VAL A 671 18.22 18.38 -0.07
CA VAL A 671 19.00 18.77 -1.25
C VAL A 671 18.07 19.54 -2.18
N ASN A 672 18.18 20.86 -2.16
CA ASN A 672 17.31 21.75 -2.94
C ASN A 672 18.05 23.07 -3.27
N PRO A 673 18.33 23.33 -4.58
CA PRO A 673 17.96 22.51 -5.72
C PRO A 673 19.02 21.49 -6.17
N VAL A 674 18.55 20.43 -6.83
CA VAL A 674 19.33 19.62 -7.77
C VAL A 674 19.05 20.16 -9.17
N LEU A 675 20.04 20.71 -9.82
CA LEU A 675 19.91 21.25 -11.16
C LEU A 675 20.15 20.13 -12.18
N VAL A 676 19.13 19.83 -13.01
CA VAL A 676 19.18 18.80 -14.03
C VAL A 676 19.32 19.45 -15.41
N ALA A 677 20.29 18.99 -16.16
CA ALA A 677 20.58 19.47 -17.51
C ALA A 677 19.90 18.59 -18.59
N ALA A 678 20.17 18.86 -19.85
CA ALA A 678 19.72 18.02 -20.94
C ALA A 678 20.31 16.58 -20.84
N ARG A 679 19.61 15.61 -21.39
CA ARG A 679 20.03 14.20 -21.40
C ARG A 679 21.51 14.03 -21.78
N GLY A 680 22.27 13.32 -20.95
CA GLY A 680 23.70 13.08 -21.09
C GLY A 680 24.59 14.23 -20.58
N GLN A 681 24.02 15.29 -20.00
CA GLN A 681 24.77 16.42 -19.44
C GLN A 681 24.83 16.45 -17.92
N GLY A 682 24.11 15.53 -17.27
CA GLY A 682 24.20 15.27 -15.85
C GLY A 682 23.23 16.07 -14.97
N ALA A 683 23.36 15.84 -13.67
CA ALA A 683 22.69 16.55 -12.60
C ALA A 683 23.72 17.04 -11.58
N VAL A 684 23.48 18.18 -10.92
CA VAL A 684 24.40 18.74 -9.94
C VAL A 684 23.64 19.38 -8.77
N VAL A 685 24.08 19.06 -7.56
CA VAL A 685 23.55 19.65 -6.31
C VAL A 685 24.13 21.03 -6.11
N LEU A 686 23.27 22.02 -5.87
CA LEU A 686 23.66 23.42 -5.66
C LEU A 686 23.61 23.84 -4.19
N ASP A 687 22.73 23.22 -3.39
CA ASP A 687 22.58 23.51 -1.96
C ASP A 687 22.19 22.22 -1.22
N ALA A 688 22.63 22.09 0.02
CA ALA A 688 22.33 20.94 0.85
C ALA A 688 22.35 21.27 2.35
N LEU A 689 21.42 20.65 3.07
CA LEU A 689 21.33 20.70 4.52
C LEU A 689 21.23 19.25 5.06
N ILE A 690 22.08 18.91 6.02
CA ILE A 690 22.04 17.62 6.70
C ILE A 690 21.82 17.87 8.19
N GLU A 691 20.79 17.24 8.73
CA GLU A 691 20.47 17.20 10.16
C GLU A 691 21.10 15.97 10.80
N ARG A 692 21.78 16.16 11.93
CA ARG A 692 22.36 15.06 12.70
C ARG A 692 21.24 14.26 13.39
N GLY A 693 21.42 12.97 13.50
CA GLY A 693 20.63 12.12 14.36
C GLY A 693 20.99 12.33 15.83
N GLY A 694 20.03 12.15 16.70
CA GLY A 694 20.19 12.28 18.16
C GLY A 694 20.90 11.09 18.79
#